data_60921cc3347acb23ddba1a993d51ccc1
#
_entry.id   60921cc3347acb23ddba1a993d51ccc1
#
_cell.length_a   1.000
_cell.length_b   1.000
_cell.length_c   1.000
_cell.angle_alpha   90.00
_cell.angle_beta   90.00
_cell.angle_gamma   90.00
#
_symmetry.space_group_name_H-M   'P 1'
#
loop_
_entity.id
_entity.type
_entity.pdbx_description
1 polymer ?
#
loop_
_entity_poly.entity_id
_entity_poly.type
_entity_poly.pdbx_seq_one_letter_code
_entity_poly.pdbx_strand_id
1 'polypeptide(L)'
;MNKTTHQKNAHTAGSYDEDPFRILKVIRRLEVGPVEVAPNRLKCRYAVKSGDKDSEFNLIYRYEEDVFDPKDPPSVNLASMIALQVAINYGLFCEEVVFNDRLDKADKRLIEDMMANTAREVYVMKFLHTNPFLRGEASKIPLIKKDNYLQAHLKFPFLLQGASKSLPWEGDKSKHAVLSSGGKDSLLSFGLLKEIGKETHPVFINESGRHWYTALNGYRYFKVTYPETARVWTNSDRLFSWMLRHMPFVRLDFARVRSDDYPIRLWTVAVFIFGALPLLKKRNIGRIVIGDEYDSTNRSSHQGITHYNGLFDQSRYFDNSLTRYYYQKGWNINQFSVLRPLSEILIEKILYQRYPFLQRHQMSCHATHIEGERVFPCGKCEKCRRIVGMLKALDGDPSNCGYTPDQIEDCLDALEKKGIHQELAGAEYLFYVLSEKGMMQRPAKKLQKQLHLEVMKVRIDNEKSPIQGIPVDLRKPLLKIFLKHADGIAKRQGRVWIDHDLLNSPELLIPYPFEAPEDSEEKGDTSFWKENVQKDSFLLAEMTWPEAQTRLKEVDIALLPVGSIEQHGPHLPLDTDAFDAGYLARRVAEGCAPPKPLVLPLIPYGVSYHHEDFSGTMSISPKTLSQLVYEIGMSAARHGITKLVVINGHGGNIPALQFAAQMINRDAHIFSCVETGETSEKDIAELTETPNDVHAGEVETSTALANRPHLVKLDRAKKFIPRFSSKYLNFSSKRSVEWYARVAKISTTGVLGNPTKATREKGEKMWAIMIKHLVEFVQDLQTMSLDEIYHKRF
;
A
#
# COMPACT_ATOMS: atom_id res chain seq x y z
N MET A 1 -29.08 -55.49 -14.18
CA MET A 1 -28.97 -55.25 -15.64
C MET A 1 -29.49 -53.86 -15.92
N ASN A 2 -28.63 -52.93 -16.23
CA ASN A 2 -28.62 -51.87 -17.20
C ASN A 2 -27.54 -50.86 -16.80
N LYS A 3 -26.44 -50.96 -17.53
CA LYS A 3 -25.32 -50.02 -17.52
C LYS A 3 -25.73 -48.83 -18.41
N THR A 4 -25.75 -47.64 -17.89
CA THR A 4 -25.81 -46.40 -18.68
C THR A 4 -24.41 -45.78 -18.69
N THR A 5 -23.81 -45.80 -19.85
CA THR A 5 -22.54 -45.23 -20.23
C THR A 5 -22.63 -43.70 -20.24
N HIS A 6 -21.84 -43.04 -19.40
CA HIS A 6 -21.58 -41.62 -19.56
C HIS A 6 -20.52 -41.42 -20.64
N GLN A 7 -20.96 -40.90 -21.78
CA GLN A 7 -20.05 -40.31 -22.79
C GLN A 7 -19.38 -39.08 -22.21
N LYS A 8 -18.06 -39.14 -22.11
CA LYS A 8 -17.20 -37.99 -21.92
C LYS A 8 -17.14 -37.22 -23.24
N ASN A 9 -17.76 -36.07 -23.31
CA ASN A 9 -17.49 -35.09 -24.38
C ASN A 9 -16.06 -34.54 -24.17
N ALA A 10 -15.13 -35.04 -24.94
CA ALA A 10 -13.82 -34.43 -25.15
C ALA A 10 -14.04 -33.14 -25.97
N HIS A 11 -14.03 -31.98 -25.32
CA HIS A 11 -13.84 -30.74 -26.05
C HIS A 11 -12.41 -30.73 -26.59
N THR A 12 -12.32 -30.79 -27.89
CA THR A 12 -11.13 -30.56 -28.72
C THR A 12 -10.45 -29.26 -28.28
N ALA A 13 -9.22 -29.38 -27.79
CA ALA A 13 -8.31 -28.27 -27.61
C ALA A 13 -7.96 -27.73 -28.99
N GLY A 14 -8.63 -26.67 -29.40
CA GLY A 14 -8.18 -25.82 -30.50
C GLY A 14 -6.90 -25.13 -30.07
N SER A 15 -5.89 -25.17 -30.89
CA SER A 15 -4.61 -24.47 -30.73
C SER A 15 -4.83 -22.97 -30.66
N TYR A 16 -4.96 -22.41 -29.47
CA TYR A 16 -4.88 -20.97 -29.25
C TYR A 16 -3.42 -20.58 -29.08
N ASP A 17 -2.75 -20.34 -30.19
CA ASP A 17 -1.36 -19.84 -30.24
C ASP A 17 -1.32 -18.30 -30.32
N GLU A 18 -2.46 -17.61 -30.17
CA GLU A 18 -2.52 -16.15 -30.19
C GLU A 18 -2.81 -15.61 -28.78
N ASP A 19 -1.98 -14.64 -28.30
CA ASP A 19 -2.19 -13.93 -27.05
C ASP A 19 -3.60 -13.29 -27.03
N PRO A 20 -4.54 -13.72 -26.15
CA PRO A 20 -5.92 -13.22 -26.12
C PRO A 20 -6.01 -11.72 -25.81
N PHE A 21 -4.96 -11.11 -25.27
CA PHE A 21 -4.86 -9.67 -25.05
C PHE A 21 -4.57 -8.89 -26.34
N ARG A 22 -4.21 -9.56 -27.44
CA ARG A 22 -3.93 -8.89 -28.71
C ARG A 22 -5.09 -8.02 -29.18
N ILE A 23 -6.33 -8.44 -28.95
CA ILE A 23 -7.54 -7.67 -29.32
C ILE A 23 -7.69 -6.38 -28.52
N LEU A 24 -7.04 -6.25 -27.37
CA LEU A 24 -7.03 -5.04 -26.53
C LEU A 24 -5.91 -4.09 -26.92
N LYS A 25 -4.80 -4.58 -27.50
CA LYS A 25 -3.65 -3.75 -27.92
C LYS A 25 -3.98 -3.02 -29.23
N VAL A 26 -4.73 -1.95 -29.12
CA VAL A 26 -5.27 -1.17 -30.26
C VAL A 26 -4.53 0.14 -30.50
N ILE A 27 -3.64 0.52 -29.60
CA ILE A 27 -2.78 1.70 -29.69
C ILE A 27 -1.34 1.24 -29.83
N ARG A 28 -0.72 1.50 -30.99
CA ARG A 28 0.68 1.14 -31.22
C ARG A 28 1.61 1.90 -30.25
N ARG A 29 1.43 3.22 -30.16
CA ARG A 29 2.23 4.07 -29.26
C ARG A 29 1.40 5.21 -28.72
N LEU A 30 1.47 5.41 -27.39
CA LEU A 30 0.99 6.58 -26.69
C LEU A 30 2.19 7.41 -26.23
N GLU A 31 2.31 8.63 -26.69
CA GLU A 31 3.33 9.59 -26.26
C GLU A 31 2.72 10.63 -25.31
N VAL A 32 3.34 10.84 -24.17
CA VAL A 32 2.93 11.79 -23.14
C VAL A 32 4.07 12.77 -22.91
N GLY A 33 3.79 14.05 -23.07
CA GLY A 33 4.79 15.11 -22.94
C GLY A 33 5.41 15.52 -24.29
N PRO A 34 6.35 16.49 -24.27
CA PRO A 34 6.79 17.21 -23.09
C PRO A 34 5.70 18.12 -22.49
N VAL A 35 5.87 18.45 -21.19
CA VAL A 35 5.00 19.40 -20.50
C VAL A 35 5.49 20.84 -20.72
N GLU A 36 4.57 21.75 -21.06
CA GLU A 36 4.79 23.20 -21.10
C GLU A 36 4.26 23.80 -19.79
N VAL A 37 5.09 24.51 -19.04
CA VAL A 37 4.77 25.07 -17.73
C VAL A 37 4.75 26.60 -17.78
N ALA A 38 3.70 27.21 -17.25
CA ALA A 38 3.60 28.64 -16.94
C ALA A 38 3.21 28.80 -15.46
N PRO A 39 3.37 29.97 -14.84
CA PRO A 39 3.17 30.12 -13.39
C PRO A 39 1.85 29.56 -12.86
N ASN A 40 0.76 29.69 -13.58
CA ASN A 40 -0.57 29.20 -13.18
C ASN A 40 -1.17 28.17 -14.13
N ARG A 41 -0.36 27.58 -15.00
CA ARG A 41 -0.85 26.63 -16.01
C ARG A 41 0.21 25.59 -16.37
N LEU A 42 -0.24 24.37 -16.59
CA LEU A 42 0.52 23.38 -17.36
C LEU A 42 -0.27 22.97 -18.61
N LYS A 43 0.44 22.60 -19.67
CA LYS A 43 -0.09 22.02 -20.90
C LYS A 43 0.80 20.83 -21.27
N CYS A 44 0.20 19.68 -21.53
CA CYS A 44 0.92 18.45 -21.90
C CYS A 44 0.34 17.90 -23.21
N ARG A 45 1.22 17.58 -24.14
CA ARG A 45 0.85 16.91 -25.38
C ARG A 45 0.62 15.43 -25.13
N TYR A 46 -0.51 14.90 -25.59
CA TYR A 46 -0.80 13.48 -25.74
C TYR A 46 -0.89 13.16 -27.23
N ALA A 47 -0.12 12.19 -27.70
CA ALA A 47 -0.17 11.74 -29.09
C ALA A 47 -0.40 10.23 -29.15
N VAL A 48 -1.41 9.82 -29.91
CA VAL A 48 -1.73 8.41 -30.22
C VAL A 48 -1.27 8.13 -31.65
N LYS A 49 -0.42 7.12 -31.79
CA LYS A 49 0.03 6.60 -33.08
C LYS A 49 -0.59 5.24 -33.30
N SER A 50 -1.48 5.13 -34.27
CA SER A 50 -2.17 3.89 -34.65
C SER A 50 -2.26 3.80 -36.17
N GLY A 51 -1.46 2.91 -36.79
CA GLY A 51 -1.38 2.78 -38.25
C GLY A 51 -0.94 4.08 -38.91
N ASP A 52 -1.68 4.50 -39.97
CA ASP A 52 -1.35 5.68 -40.77
C ASP A 52 -1.91 7.01 -40.23
N LYS A 53 -2.56 7.00 -39.05
CA LYS A 53 -3.20 8.19 -38.49
C LYS A 53 -2.59 8.53 -37.13
N ASP A 54 -1.85 9.61 -37.08
CA ASP A 54 -1.43 10.25 -35.83
C ASP A 54 -2.53 11.21 -35.37
N SER A 55 -2.80 11.20 -34.05
CA SER A 55 -3.82 12.04 -33.43
C SER A 55 -3.24 12.65 -32.17
N GLU A 56 -3.52 13.93 -31.90
CA GLU A 56 -2.98 14.66 -30.77
C GLU A 56 -4.08 15.32 -29.96
N PHE A 57 -3.81 15.44 -28.65
CA PHE A 57 -4.64 16.17 -27.70
C PHE A 57 -3.77 16.90 -26.67
N ASN A 58 -4.17 18.09 -26.27
CA ASN A 58 -3.49 18.85 -25.24
C ASN A 58 -4.26 18.79 -23.93
N LEU A 59 -3.69 18.11 -22.92
CA LEU A 59 -4.15 18.17 -21.54
C LEU A 59 -3.73 19.50 -20.92
N ILE A 60 -4.66 20.17 -20.25
CA ILE A 60 -4.42 21.50 -19.67
C ILE A 60 -4.92 21.50 -18.23
N TYR A 61 -4.11 22.01 -17.32
CA TYR A 61 -4.53 22.44 -15.98
C TYR A 61 -4.33 23.94 -15.83
N ARG A 62 -5.27 24.60 -15.15
CA ARG A 62 -5.22 26.02 -14.82
C ARG A 62 -5.52 26.21 -13.34
N TYR A 63 -4.73 27.05 -12.71
CA TYR A 63 -4.83 27.38 -11.31
C TYR A 63 -5.24 28.84 -11.15
N GLU A 64 -5.93 29.18 -10.07
CA GLU A 64 -6.31 30.56 -9.75
C GLU A 64 -5.12 31.35 -9.16
N GLU A 65 -4.02 30.66 -8.87
CA GLU A 65 -2.80 31.19 -8.27
C GLU A 65 -1.58 30.78 -9.08
N ASP A 66 -0.48 31.53 -8.97
CA ASP A 66 0.82 31.11 -9.49
C ASP A 66 1.40 30.00 -8.60
N VAL A 67 1.49 28.80 -9.12
CA VAL A 67 1.86 27.57 -8.37
C VAL A 67 3.09 26.89 -8.92
N PHE A 68 3.55 27.30 -10.10
CA PHE A 68 4.73 26.75 -10.75
C PHE A 68 5.81 27.80 -10.98
N ASP A 69 7.06 27.39 -10.89
CA ASP A 69 8.20 28.10 -11.44
C ASP A 69 8.72 27.34 -12.68
N PRO A 70 8.56 27.89 -13.90
CA PRO A 70 9.02 27.24 -15.13
C PRO A 70 10.54 27.02 -15.21
N LYS A 71 11.32 27.73 -14.38
CA LYS A 71 12.77 27.64 -14.33
C LYS A 71 13.26 26.66 -13.27
N ASP A 72 12.40 26.23 -12.35
CA ASP A 72 12.72 25.29 -11.29
C ASP A 72 12.47 23.85 -11.75
N PRO A 73 13.52 23.00 -11.91
CA PRO A 73 13.35 21.61 -12.37
C PRO A 73 12.39 20.77 -11.53
N PRO A 74 12.39 20.84 -10.18
CA PRO A 74 11.37 20.21 -9.34
C PRO A 74 9.95 20.65 -9.63
N SER A 75 9.72 21.93 -9.92
CA SER A 75 8.40 22.44 -10.29
C SER A 75 7.92 21.88 -11.63
N VAL A 76 8.82 21.80 -12.62
CA VAL A 76 8.54 21.17 -13.91
C VAL A 76 8.29 19.68 -13.77
N ASN A 77 9.07 18.96 -12.94
CA ASN A 77 8.86 17.55 -12.66
C ASN A 77 7.48 17.29 -12.01
N LEU A 78 7.06 18.12 -11.04
CA LEU A 78 5.71 18.04 -10.47
C LEU A 78 4.64 18.22 -11.55
N ALA A 79 4.79 19.20 -12.45
CA ALA A 79 3.86 19.40 -13.55
C ALA A 79 3.80 18.19 -14.50
N SER A 80 4.94 17.55 -14.77
CA SER A 80 5.02 16.31 -15.57
C SER A 80 4.28 15.17 -14.89
N MET A 81 4.49 14.98 -13.58
CA MET A 81 3.80 13.94 -12.80
C MET A 81 2.27 14.13 -12.77
N ILE A 82 1.79 15.37 -12.72
CA ILE A 82 0.35 15.68 -12.84
C ILE A 82 -0.16 15.29 -14.22
N ALA A 83 0.55 15.70 -15.24
CA ALA A 83 0.12 15.54 -16.62
C ALA A 83 0.02 14.07 -17.05
N LEU A 84 0.90 13.19 -16.56
CA LEU A 84 0.94 11.78 -16.96
C LEU A 84 -0.11 10.89 -16.29
N GLN A 85 -0.79 11.36 -15.21
CA GLN A 85 -1.71 10.51 -14.44
C GLN A 85 -2.85 9.92 -15.30
N VAL A 86 -3.33 10.64 -16.30
CA VAL A 86 -4.38 10.12 -17.21
C VAL A 86 -3.90 8.91 -18.00
N ALA A 87 -2.61 8.86 -18.38
CA ALA A 87 -2.02 7.79 -19.17
C ALA A 87 -2.01 6.44 -18.43
N ILE A 88 -2.04 6.45 -17.10
CA ILE A 88 -2.01 5.22 -16.27
C ILE A 88 -3.18 4.28 -16.60
N ASN A 89 -4.30 4.80 -17.06
CA ASN A 89 -5.45 3.98 -17.47
C ASN A 89 -5.23 3.13 -18.73
N TYR A 90 -4.15 3.35 -19.48
CA TYR A 90 -4.05 2.81 -20.85
C TYR A 90 -2.96 1.76 -21.05
N GLY A 91 -2.30 1.33 -20.00
CA GLY A 91 -1.24 0.31 -20.05
C GLY A 91 -1.68 -1.06 -20.60
N LEU A 92 -2.98 -1.39 -20.53
CA LEU A 92 -3.56 -2.62 -21.09
C LEU A 92 -3.76 -2.53 -22.61
N PHE A 93 -3.83 -1.31 -23.18
CA PHE A 93 -4.30 -1.06 -24.54
C PHE A 93 -3.22 -0.61 -25.52
N CYS A 94 -2.03 -0.32 -25.02
CA CYS A 94 -0.90 0.16 -25.80
C CYS A 94 0.15 -0.94 -26.00
N GLU A 95 0.85 -0.92 -27.15
CA GLU A 95 2.08 -1.68 -27.30
C GLU A 95 3.23 -0.95 -26.60
N GLU A 96 3.24 0.38 -26.70
CA GLU A 96 4.27 1.22 -26.10
C GLU A 96 3.66 2.49 -25.50
N VAL A 97 4.15 2.89 -24.31
CA VAL A 97 3.88 4.20 -23.70
C VAL A 97 5.21 4.91 -23.46
N VAL A 98 5.35 6.12 -23.99
CA VAL A 98 6.57 6.92 -23.91
C VAL A 98 6.30 8.18 -23.09
N PHE A 99 7.04 8.36 -22.01
CA PHE A 99 6.98 9.53 -21.16
C PHE A 99 8.13 10.48 -21.50
N ASN A 100 7.83 11.53 -22.26
CA ASN A 100 8.81 12.45 -22.84
C ASN A 100 9.20 13.62 -21.91
N ASP A 101 9.24 13.38 -20.62
CA ASP A 101 9.59 14.35 -19.61
C ASP A 101 10.75 13.86 -18.73
N ARG A 102 11.34 14.79 -17.97
CA ARG A 102 12.39 14.48 -17.01
C ARG A 102 11.77 13.92 -15.74
N LEU A 103 11.86 12.63 -15.58
CA LEU A 103 11.35 11.86 -14.42
C LEU A 103 12.53 11.28 -13.64
N ASP A 104 12.40 11.11 -12.34
CA ASP A 104 13.37 10.41 -11.51
C ASP A 104 12.98 8.95 -11.25
N LYS A 105 13.80 8.23 -10.48
CA LYS A 105 13.56 6.80 -10.18
C LYS A 105 12.27 6.58 -9.39
N ALA A 106 11.90 7.48 -8.46
CA ALA A 106 10.68 7.35 -7.69
C ALA A 106 9.45 7.56 -8.57
N ASP A 107 9.51 8.53 -9.50
CA ASP A 107 8.45 8.77 -10.49
C ASP A 107 8.24 7.54 -11.38
N LYS A 108 9.33 7.04 -11.97
CA LYS A 108 9.31 5.85 -12.84
C LYS A 108 8.65 4.67 -12.13
N ARG A 109 9.08 4.39 -10.91
CA ARG A 109 8.56 3.29 -10.11
C ARG A 109 7.06 3.45 -9.85
N LEU A 110 6.62 4.63 -9.36
CA LEU A 110 5.20 4.87 -9.13
C LEU A 110 4.38 4.64 -10.41
N ILE A 111 4.88 5.09 -11.57
CA ILE A 111 4.19 4.91 -12.86
C ILE A 111 4.08 3.42 -13.20
N GLU A 112 5.17 2.68 -13.12
CA GLU A 112 5.23 1.24 -13.43
C GLU A 112 4.25 0.45 -12.56
N ASP A 113 4.30 0.66 -11.24
CA ASP A 113 3.45 -0.01 -10.28
C ASP A 113 1.96 0.32 -10.49
N MET A 114 1.65 1.58 -10.66
CA MET A 114 0.26 2.01 -10.82
C MET A 114 -0.32 1.62 -12.17
N MET A 115 0.47 1.62 -13.24
CA MET A 115 0.02 1.12 -14.54
C MET A 115 -0.23 -0.38 -14.53
N ALA A 116 0.63 -1.16 -13.89
CA ALA A 116 0.44 -2.60 -13.76
C ALA A 116 -0.80 -2.94 -12.91
N ASN A 117 -0.99 -2.24 -11.79
CA ASN A 117 -2.19 -2.41 -10.96
C ASN A 117 -3.46 -2.00 -11.71
N THR A 118 -3.46 -0.83 -12.35
CA THR A 118 -4.62 -0.32 -13.09
C THR A 118 -4.98 -1.22 -14.27
N ALA A 119 -3.99 -1.78 -14.97
CA ALA A 119 -4.23 -2.74 -16.06
C ALA A 119 -4.99 -3.98 -15.55
N ARG A 120 -4.62 -4.52 -14.37
CA ARG A 120 -5.35 -5.63 -13.73
C ARG A 120 -6.77 -5.23 -13.35
N GLU A 121 -6.93 -4.09 -12.66
CA GLU A 121 -8.25 -3.59 -12.24
C GLU A 121 -9.18 -3.38 -13.45
N VAL A 122 -8.68 -2.75 -14.51
CA VAL A 122 -9.42 -2.53 -15.76
C VAL A 122 -9.79 -3.86 -16.41
N TYR A 123 -8.84 -4.82 -16.48
CA TYR A 123 -9.13 -6.14 -17.05
C TYR A 123 -10.27 -6.82 -16.29
N VAL A 124 -10.18 -6.91 -14.96
CA VAL A 124 -11.21 -7.58 -14.16
C VAL A 124 -12.53 -6.82 -14.23
N MET A 125 -12.54 -5.53 -13.92
CA MET A 125 -13.78 -4.78 -13.72
C MET A 125 -14.48 -4.36 -15.02
N LYS A 126 -13.72 -4.21 -16.11
CA LYS A 126 -14.29 -3.70 -17.38
C LYS A 126 -14.42 -4.76 -18.47
N PHE A 127 -13.71 -5.89 -18.37
CA PHE A 127 -13.76 -6.94 -19.39
C PHE A 127 -14.25 -8.30 -18.87
N LEU A 128 -14.08 -8.63 -17.59
CA LEU A 128 -14.61 -9.87 -17.02
C LEU A 128 -16.01 -9.70 -16.40
N HIS A 129 -16.44 -8.47 -16.18
CA HIS A 129 -17.82 -8.13 -15.79
C HIS A 129 -18.59 -7.56 -16.97
N THR A 130 -19.92 -7.64 -16.90
CA THR A 130 -20.81 -7.08 -17.95
C THR A 130 -20.58 -5.57 -18.08
N ASN A 131 -20.16 -5.14 -19.27
CA ASN A 131 -19.89 -3.74 -19.57
C ASN A 131 -20.70 -3.30 -20.80
N PRO A 132 -21.71 -2.41 -20.66
CA PRO A 132 -22.61 -2.01 -21.74
C PRO A 132 -21.92 -1.16 -22.81
N PHE A 133 -20.70 -0.72 -22.58
CA PHE A 133 -19.91 0.10 -23.51
C PHE A 133 -19.08 -0.72 -24.49
N LEU A 134 -18.88 -2.02 -24.21
CA LEU A 134 -18.05 -2.88 -25.05
C LEU A 134 -18.86 -3.48 -26.22
N ARG A 135 -18.16 -3.75 -27.32
CA ARG A 135 -18.70 -4.42 -28.51
C ARG A 135 -17.67 -5.41 -29.08
N GLY A 136 -18.15 -6.37 -29.87
CA GLY A 136 -17.32 -7.36 -30.53
C GLY A 136 -16.66 -8.36 -29.57
N GLU A 137 -15.52 -8.90 -29.96
CA GLU A 137 -14.80 -9.94 -29.22
C GLU A 137 -14.27 -9.46 -27.88
N ALA A 138 -13.95 -8.19 -27.73
CA ALA A 138 -13.50 -7.60 -26.46
C ALA A 138 -14.53 -7.73 -25.34
N SER A 139 -15.83 -7.89 -25.65
CA SER A 139 -16.87 -8.15 -24.65
C SER A 139 -16.91 -9.61 -24.16
N LYS A 140 -16.08 -10.50 -24.72
CA LYS A 140 -16.06 -11.95 -24.47
C LYS A 140 -14.63 -12.47 -24.18
N ILE A 141 -13.75 -11.62 -23.73
CA ILE A 141 -12.36 -12.01 -23.38
C ILE A 141 -12.40 -13.14 -22.34
N PRO A 142 -11.65 -14.24 -22.55
CA PRO A 142 -11.57 -15.32 -21.61
C PRO A 142 -10.86 -14.88 -20.31
N LEU A 143 -11.17 -15.55 -19.22
CA LEU A 143 -10.45 -15.40 -17.97
C LEU A 143 -9.03 -15.95 -18.11
N ILE A 144 -8.02 -15.10 -17.94
CA ILE A 144 -6.61 -15.48 -17.99
C ILE A 144 -5.94 -14.96 -16.73
N LYS A 145 -5.25 -15.85 -16.02
CA LYS A 145 -4.42 -15.47 -14.88
C LYS A 145 -3.01 -15.17 -15.33
N LYS A 146 -2.51 -13.99 -15.00
CA LYS A 146 -1.12 -13.56 -15.25
C LYS A 146 -0.56 -12.90 -13.99
N ASP A 147 0.75 -12.93 -13.84
CA ASP A 147 1.43 -12.19 -12.78
C ASP A 147 1.37 -10.67 -13.03
N ASN A 148 1.39 -10.28 -14.29
CA ASN A 148 1.28 -8.88 -14.69
C ASN A 148 0.35 -8.74 -15.92
N TYR A 149 -0.60 -7.82 -15.83
CA TYR A 149 -1.56 -7.52 -16.90
C TYR A 149 -1.15 -6.31 -17.77
N LEU A 150 -0.10 -5.59 -17.38
CA LEU A 150 0.45 -4.50 -18.20
C LEU A 150 0.96 -5.06 -19.54
N GLN A 151 0.39 -4.57 -20.63
CA GLN A 151 0.76 -4.98 -21.98
C GLN A 151 1.76 -4.02 -22.63
N ALA A 152 1.76 -2.76 -22.17
CA ALA A 152 2.59 -1.72 -22.75
C ALA A 152 4.06 -1.82 -22.31
N HIS A 153 4.99 -1.66 -23.25
CA HIS A 153 6.38 -1.36 -22.93
C HIS A 153 6.52 0.11 -22.53
N LEU A 154 6.96 0.38 -21.31
CA LEU A 154 7.12 1.75 -20.80
C LEU A 154 8.52 2.27 -21.13
N LYS A 155 8.59 3.46 -21.74
CA LYS A 155 9.85 4.12 -22.10
C LYS A 155 9.97 5.48 -21.41
N PHE A 156 11.15 5.72 -20.85
CA PHE A 156 11.53 6.92 -20.12
C PHE A 156 12.83 7.52 -20.69
N PRO A 157 12.76 8.17 -21.89
CA PRO A 157 13.98 8.60 -22.60
C PRO A 157 14.84 9.61 -21.83
N PHE A 158 14.22 10.36 -20.92
CA PHE A 158 14.87 11.42 -20.16
C PHE A 158 14.93 11.13 -18.66
N LEU A 159 15.07 9.84 -18.29
CA LEU A 159 15.17 9.43 -16.89
C LEU A 159 16.44 9.99 -16.24
N LEU A 160 16.25 10.68 -15.11
CA LEU A 160 17.35 11.25 -14.32
C LEU A 160 18.07 10.13 -13.55
N GLN A 161 19.40 10.08 -13.66
CA GLN A 161 20.26 9.07 -13.01
C GLN A 161 20.41 9.26 -11.49
N GLY A 162 20.07 10.44 -10.94
CA GLY A 162 20.15 10.78 -9.53
C GLY A 162 18.80 11.24 -8.98
N ALA A 163 18.68 11.24 -7.64
CA ALA A 163 17.54 11.88 -7.00
C ALA A 163 17.52 13.36 -7.42
N SER A 164 16.41 13.82 -7.96
CA SER A 164 16.20 15.25 -8.15
C SER A 164 16.28 15.88 -6.78
N LYS A 165 17.21 16.81 -6.56
CA LYS A 165 17.23 17.64 -5.35
C LYS A 165 15.97 18.52 -5.44
N SER A 166 14.84 17.97 -5.02
CA SER A 166 13.62 18.74 -4.91
C SER A 166 13.79 19.74 -3.77
N LEU A 167 13.30 20.97 -3.96
CA LEU A 167 13.16 21.88 -2.84
C LEU A 167 12.27 21.20 -1.80
N PRO A 168 12.70 21.11 -0.53
CA PRO A 168 11.94 20.43 0.50
C PRO A 168 10.56 21.09 0.63
N TRP A 169 9.54 20.25 0.65
CA TRP A 169 8.21 20.69 1.04
C TRP A 169 8.05 20.29 2.52
N GLU A 170 8.21 21.26 3.40
CA GLU A 170 8.22 21.01 4.85
C GLU A 170 6.91 20.42 5.35
N GLY A 171 5.78 20.82 4.76
CA GLY A 171 4.48 20.23 5.04
C GLY A 171 4.00 20.47 6.47
N ASP A 172 3.35 21.60 6.70
CA ASP A 172 2.77 21.94 8.00
C ASP A 172 1.62 20.98 8.35
N LYS A 173 1.81 20.11 9.33
CA LYS A 173 0.83 19.09 9.76
C LYS A 173 -0.40 19.68 10.45
N SER A 174 -0.38 20.95 10.85
CA SER A 174 -1.57 21.66 11.35
C SER A 174 -2.56 22.00 10.24
N LYS A 175 -2.10 22.05 8.98
CA LYS A 175 -2.88 22.40 7.78
C LYS A 175 -3.35 21.16 7.04
N HIS A 176 -4.64 21.14 6.73
CA HIS A 176 -5.31 20.02 6.07
C HIS A 176 -5.96 20.46 4.76
N ALA A 177 -5.70 19.77 3.66
CA ALA A 177 -6.49 19.90 2.44
C ALA A 177 -7.58 18.85 2.41
N VAL A 178 -8.82 19.25 2.15
CA VAL A 178 -9.92 18.32 1.87
C VAL A 178 -10.23 18.39 0.38
N LEU A 179 -10.02 17.29 -0.33
CA LEU A 179 -10.41 17.19 -1.75
C LEU A 179 -11.91 17.00 -1.82
N SER A 180 -12.62 17.95 -2.42
CA SER A 180 -14.07 17.99 -2.41
C SER A 180 -14.67 17.75 -3.79
N SER A 181 -15.52 16.72 -3.89
CA SER A 181 -16.38 16.44 -5.03
C SER A 181 -17.81 16.95 -4.85
N GLY A 182 -18.12 17.58 -3.71
CA GLY A 182 -19.48 18.00 -3.35
C GLY A 182 -20.35 16.85 -2.81
N GLY A 183 -19.79 15.67 -2.62
CA GLY A 183 -20.47 14.51 -2.02
C GLY A 183 -20.42 14.53 -0.48
N LYS A 184 -21.19 13.64 0.14
CA LYS A 184 -21.33 13.51 1.60
C LYS A 184 -19.99 13.38 2.33
N ASP A 185 -19.05 12.61 1.76
CA ASP A 185 -17.80 12.23 2.39
C ASP A 185 -16.86 13.44 2.55
N SER A 186 -16.69 14.20 1.49
CA SER A 186 -15.85 15.40 1.53
C SER A 186 -16.46 16.51 2.40
N LEU A 187 -17.79 16.66 2.38
CA LEU A 187 -18.49 17.63 3.23
C LEU A 187 -18.36 17.25 4.72
N LEU A 188 -18.51 15.97 5.04
CA LEU A 188 -18.32 15.50 6.42
C LEU A 188 -16.88 15.65 6.87
N SER A 189 -15.90 15.25 6.05
CA SER A 189 -14.47 15.40 6.38
C SER A 189 -14.12 16.86 6.68
N PHE A 190 -14.64 17.80 5.88
CA PHE A 190 -14.45 19.23 6.13
C PHE A 190 -15.10 19.66 7.45
N GLY A 191 -16.36 19.30 7.68
CA GLY A 191 -17.10 19.67 8.90
C GLY A 191 -16.41 19.19 10.16
N LEU A 192 -15.94 17.92 10.15
CA LEU A 192 -15.21 17.31 11.25
C LEU A 192 -13.90 18.06 11.58
N LEU A 193 -13.08 18.32 10.58
CA LEU A 193 -11.79 19.01 10.76
C LEU A 193 -11.97 20.44 11.26
N LYS A 194 -12.94 21.17 10.71
CA LYS A 194 -13.24 22.54 11.18
C LYS A 194 -13.73 22.54 12.62
N GLU A 195 -14.59 21.60 13.01
CA GLU A 195 -15.11 21.51 14.37
C GLU A 195 -14.04 21.20 15.41
N ILE A 196 -13.06 20.36 15.08
CA ILE A 196 -11.92 20.07 15.97
C ILE A 196 -10.80 21.11 15.89
N GLY A 197 -11.07 22.27 15.26
CA GLY A 197 -10.17 23.43 15.25
C GLY A 197 -8.99 23.34 14.28
N LYS A 198 -9.04 22.49 13.26
CA LYS A 198 -7.95 22.35 12.28
C LYS A 198 -8.06 23.39 11.17
N GLU A 199 -6.91 23.94 10.72
CA GLU A 199 -6.84 24.76 9.52
C GLU A 199 -7.15 23.87 8.32
N THR A 200 -8.24 24.16 7.60
CA THR A 200 -8.77 23.28 6.56
C THR A 200 -9.00 24.02 5.27
N HIS A 201 -8.39 23.55 4.20
CA HIS A 201 -8.43 24.10 2.85
C HIS A 201 -9.27 23.21 1.93
N PRO A 202 -10.51 23.59 1.58
CA PRO A 202 -11.30 22.84 0.59
C PRO A 202 -10.72 23.06 -0.80
N VAL A 203 -10.40 21.99 -1.52
CA VAL A 203 -9.86 22.03 -2.88
C VAL A 203 -10.80 21.31 -3.83
N PHE A 204 -11.23 21.99 -4.87
CA PHE A 204 -12.15 21.49 -5.88
C PHE A 204 -11.44 21.31 -7.22
N ILE A 205 -11.59 20.16 -7.86
CA ILE A 205 -11.08 19.90 -9.20
C ILE A 205 -12.22 19.97 -10.21
N ASN A 206 -12.18 20.98 -11.08
CA ASN A 206 -13.12 21.16 -12.17
C ASN A 206 -12.59 20.50 -13.44
N GLU A 207 -13.03 19.30 -13.75
CA GLU A 207 -12.63 18.54 -14.94
C GLU A 207 -13.35 18.96 -16.24
N SER A 208 -14.00 20.10 -16.26
CA SER A 208 -14.73 20.67 -17.42
C SER A 208 -15.89 19.83 -17.99
N GLY A 209 -16.22 18.71 -17.37
CA GLY A 209 -17.32 17.84 -17.73
C GLY A 209 -18.57 18.00 -16.84
N ARG A 210 -19.56 17.13 -17.08
CA ARG A 210 -20.83 17.14 -16.29
C ARG A 210 -20.60 16.84 -14.81
N HIS A 211 -19.53 16.17 -14.46
CA HIS A 211 -19.17 15.87 -13.07
C HIS A 211 -18.90 17.13 -12.25
N TRP A 212 -18.45 18.22 -12.88
CA TRP A 212 -18.30 19.49 -12.19
C TRP A 212 -19.59 19.98 -11.54
N TYR A 213 -20.74 19.69 -12.14
CA TYR A 213 -22.02 20.10 -11.56
C TYR A 213 -22.29 19.46 -10.19
N THR A 214 -21.77 18.27 -9.91
CA THR A 214 -21.91 17.67 -8.58
C THR A 214 -21.18 18.45 -7.51
N ALA A 215 -20.06 19.10 -7.85
CA ALA A 215 -19.28 19.91 -6.93
C ALA A 215 -19.75 21.38 -6.84
N LEU A 216 -20.55 21.83 -7.80
CA LEU A 216 -20.78 23.27 -8.02
C LEU A 216 -21.54 23.95 -6.87
N ASN A 217 -22.57 23.31 -6.29
CA ASN A 217 -23.29 23.88 -5.13
C ASN A 217 -22.34 24.03 -3.94
N GLY A 218 -21.57 22.99 -3.62
CA GLY A 218 -20.55 23.01 -2.58
C GLY A 218 -19.49 24.09 -2.85
N TYR A 219 -18.91 24.11 -4.07
CA TYR A 219 -17.90 25.09 -4.43
C TYR A 219 -18.37 26.54 -4.25
N ARG A 220 -19.57 26.87 -4.72
CA ARG A 220 -20.14 28.24 -4.58
C ARG A 220 -20.28 28.63 -3.11
N TYR A 221 -20.82 27.74 -2.29
CA TYR A 221 -20.94 27.98 -0.86
C TYR A 221 -19.56 28.16 -0.19
N PHE A 222 -18.65 27.22 -0.44
CA PHE A 222 -17.32 27.25 0.16
C PHE A 222 -16.51 28.48 -0.27
N LYS A 223 -16.56 28.87 -1.55
CA LYS A 223 -15.83 30.02 -2.07
C LYS A 223 -16.23 31.35 -1.40
N VAL A 224 -17.51 31.48 -1.02
CA VAL A 224 -18.02 32.68 -0.33
C VAL A 224 -17.73 32.61 1.17
N THR A 225 -17.82 31.41 1.78
CA THR A 225 -17.78 31.24 3.23
C THR A 225 -16.38 31.05 3.79
N TYR A 226 -15.50 30.41 3.00
CA TYR A 226 -14.14 30.02 3.42
C TYR A 226 -13.11 30.52 2.42
N PRO A 227 -12.33 31.56 2.78
CA PRO A 227 -11.31 32.17 1.88
C PRO A 227 -10.25 31.19 1.39
N GLU A 228 -9.99 30.12 2.18
CA GLU A 228 -9.01 29.07 1.85
C GLU A 228 -9.45 28.18 0.69
N THR A 229 -10.70 28.31 0.22
CA THR A 229 -11.24 27.50 -0.88
C THR A 229 -10.48 27.75 -2.17
N ALA A 230 -10.04 26.68 -2.80
CA ALA A 230 -9.34 26.72 -4.07
C ALA A 230 -9.99 25.84 -5.14
N ARG A 231 -9.76 26.21 -6.38
CA ARG A 231 -10.21 25.46 -7.55
C ARG A 231 -9.09 25.27 -8.55
N VAL A 232 -9.01 24.06 -9.07
CA VAL A 232 -8.20 23.72 -10.23
C VAL A 232 -9.12 23.41 -11.40
N TRP A 233 -8.85 23.99 -12.56
CA TRP A 233 -9.57 23.62 -13.79
C TRP A 233 -8.71 22.71 -14.64
N THR A 234 -9.32 21.66 -15.22
CA THR A 234 -8.66 20.76 -16.17
C THR A 234 -9.63 20.31 -17.27
N ASN A 235 -9.10 19.92 -18.41
CA ASN A 235 -9.86 19.31 -19.48
C ASN A 235 -9.66 17.78 -19.55
N SER A 236 -9.31 17.14 -18.43
CA SER A 236 -9.02 15.70 -18.33
C SER A 236 -10.19 14.83 -18.80
N ASP A 237 -11.45 15.23 -18.53
CA ASP A 237 -12.64 14.50 -19.01
C ASP A 237 -12.70 14.45 -20.54
N ARG A 238 -12.30 15.54 -21.20
CA ARG A 238 -12.22 15.58 -22.67
C ARG A 238 -11.10 14.69 -23.20
N LEU A 239 -9.97 14.62 -22.52
CA LEU A 239 -8.89 13.71 -22.85
C LEU A 239 -9.33 12.24 -22.69
N PHE A 240 -10.01 11.87 -21.61
CA PHE A 240 -10.60 10.54 -21.46
C PHE A 240 -11.55 10.20 -22.61
N SER A 241 -12.42 11.14 -22.97
CA SER A 241 -13.36 10.97 -24.09
C SER A 241 -12.65 10.86 -25.44
N TRP A 242 -11.53 11.58 -25.62
CA TRP A 242 -10.70 11.49 -26.82
C TRP A 242 -10.01 10.12 -26.90
N MET A 243 -9.43 9.61 -25.80
CA MET A 243 -8.83 8.28 -25.73
C MET A 243 -9.81 7.15 -26.05
N LEU A 244 -11.06 7.21 -25.56
CA LEU A 244 -12.10 6.22 -25.88
C LEU A 244 -12.38 6.09 -27.39
N ARG A 245 -12.23 7.16 -28.17
CA ARG A 245 -12.40 7.12 -29.65
C ARG A 245 -11.30 6.36 -30.37
N HIS A 246 -10.16 6.11 -29.73
CA HIS A 246 -9.08 5.30 -30.26
C HIS A 246 -9.23 3.81 -29.90
N MET A 247 -10.33 3.43 -29.24
CA MET A 247 -10.61 2.05 -28.82
C MET A 247 -11.77 1.49 -29.66
N PRO A 248 -11.52 0.74 -30.75
CA PRO A 248 -12.54 0.26 -31.66
C PRO A 248 -13.54 -0.69 -31.02
N PHE A 249 -13.20 -1.32 -29.90
CA PHE A 249 -14.09 -2.17 -29.12
C PHE A 249 -15.05 -1.38 -28.19
N VAL A 250 -14.87 -0.07 -28.04
CA VAL A 250 -15.83 0.80 -27.36
C VAL A 250 -16.85 1.28 -28.36
N ARG A 251 -18.15 1.25 -28.01
CA ARG A 251 -19.22 1.75 -28.88
C ARG A 251 -19.10 3.27 -29.10
N LEU A 252 -19.34 3.71 -30.32
CA LEU A 252 -19.15 5.13 -30.73
C LEU A 252 -20.11 6.10 -30.03
N ASP A 253 -21.29 5.63 -29.65
CA ASP A 253 -22.34 6.39 -28.97
C ASP A 253 -22.20 6.34 -27.42
N PHE A 254 -21.02 5.98 -26.89
CA PHE A 254 -20.76 5.82 -25.45
C PHE A 254 -21.26 7.02 -24.63
N ALA A 255 -21.19 8.24 -25.16
CA ALA A 255 -21.65 9.44 -24.48
C ALA A 255 -23.18 9.50 -24.28
N ARG A 256 -23.97 8.67 -25.01
CA ARG A 256 -25.44 8.55 -24.91
C ARG A 256 -25.86 7.38 -24.03
N VAL A 257 -24.95 6.47 -23.71
CA VAL A 257 -25.26 5.31 -22.86
C VAL A 257 -25.41 5.79 -21.42
N ARG A 258 -26.55 5.53 -20.83
CA ARG A 258 -26.80 5.77 -19.40
C ARG A 258 -26.36 4.55 -18.62
N SER A 259 -25.26 4.69 -17.92
CA SER A 259 -24.73 3.71 -16.99
C SER A 259 -24.20 4.41 -15.77
N ASP A 260 -24.22 3.73 -14.64
CA ASP A 260 -23.63 4.19 -13.40
C ASP A 260 -22.11 3.98 -13.41
N ASP A 261 -21.57 3.42 -14.50
CA ASP A 261 -20.17 3.06 -14.66
C ASP A 261 -19.49 3.84 -15.81
N TYR A 262 -18.16 3.94 -15.74
CA TYR A 262 -17.35 4.48 -16.85
C TYR A 262 -16.93 3.35 -17.80
N PRO A 263 -16.76 3.62 -19.12
CA PRO A 263 -16.41 2.59 -20.10
C PRO A 263 -15.14 1.82 -19.75
N ILE A 264 -14.08 2.53 -19.45
CA ILE A 264 -12.73 1.95 -19.29
C ILE A 264 -12.01 2.48 -18.04
N ARG A 265 -12.04 3.79 -17.78
CA ARG A 265 -11.20 4.44 -16.75
C ARG A 265 -11.54 3.97 -15.34
N LEU A 266 -10.49 3.74 -14.53
CA LEU A 266 -10.58 3.45 -13.10
C LEU A 266 -9.62 4.30 -12.26
N TRP A 267 -8.51 4.74 -12.84
CA TRP A 267 -7.55 5.64 -12.21
C TRP A 267 -8.00 7.09 -12.40
N THR A 268 -8.79 7.60 -11.47
CA THR A 268 -9.41 8.94 -11.57
C THR A 268 -9.22 9.81 -10.34
N VAL A 269 -9.30 9.23 -9.13
CA VAL A 269 -9.08 9.97 -7.88
C VAL A 269 -7.64 10.45 -7.80
N ALA A 270 -6.68 9.63 -8.21
CA ALA A 270 -5.28 10.02 -8.30
C ALA A 270 -5.04 11.19 -9.27
N VAL A 271 -5.76 11.26 -10.40
CA VAL A 271 -5.70 12.42 -11.32
C VAL A 271 -6.08 13.72 -10.62
N PHE A 272 -7.07 13.67 -9.72
CA PHE A 272 -7.50 14.83 -8.94
C PHE A 272 -6.52 15.17 -7.81
N ILE A 273 -5.99 14.16 -7.11
CA ILE A 273 -4.99 14.35 -6.05
C ILE A 273 -3.76 15.04 -6.63
N PHE A 274 -3.18 14.50 -7.69
CA PHE A 274 -2.00 15.10 -8.32
C PHE A 274 -2.28 16.51 -8.82
N GLY A 275 -3.47 16.76 -9.39
CA GLY A 275 -3.90 18.11 -9.81
C GLY A 275 -3.93 19.12 -8.68
N ALA A 276 -4.18 18.71 -7.44
CA ALA A 276 -4.21 19.59 -6.28
C ALA A 276 -2.80 19.93 -5.73
N LEU A 277 -1.81 19.03 -5.88
CA LEU A 277 -0.50 19.13 -5.23
C LEU A 277 0.20 20.49 -5.36
N PRO A 278 0.19 21.19 -6.51
CA PRO A 278 0.85 22.49 -6.60
C PRO A 278 0.27 23.54 -5.66
N LEU A 279 -1.05 23.56 -5.48
CA LEU A 279 -1.72 24.44 -4.52
C LEU A 279 -1.33 24.10 -3.09
N LEU A 280 -1.29 22.80 -2.78
CA LEU A 280 -0.93 22.31 -1.46
C LEU A 280 0.51 22.69 -1.12
N LYS A 281 1.43 22.55 -2.09
CA LYS A 281 2.83 22.95 -1.94
C LYS A 281 2.96 24.44 -1.67
N LYS A 282 2.31 25.27 -2.47
CA LYS A 282 2.32 26.74 -2.30
C LYS A 282 1.84 27.17 -0.92
N ARG A 283 0.82 26.48 -0.38
CA ARG A 283 0.22 26.78 0.92
C ARG A 283 0.89 26.04 2.09
N ASN A 284 1.94 25.28 1.80
CA ASN A 284 2.69 24.45 2.76
C ASN A 284 1.79 23.51 3.56
N ILE A 285 0.79 22.88 2.91
CA ILE A 285 -0.14 21.96 3.56
C ILE A 285 0.56 20.60 3.77
N GLY A 286 0.50 20.06 5.00
CA GLY A 286 1.15 18.82 5.37
C GLY A 286 0.25 17.58 5.36
N ARG A 287 -1.08 17.76 5.29
CA ARG A 287 -2.03 16.63 5.35
C ARG A 287 -3.10 16.74 4.26
N ILE A 288 -3.23 15.68 3.47
CA ILE A 288 -4.27 15.52 2.44
C ILE A 288 -5.32 14.59 2.99
N VAL A 289 -6.56 15.05 3.08
CA VAL A 289 -7.69 14.27 3.59
C VAL A 289 -8.64 13.95 2.45
N ILE A 290 -8.82 12.65 2.23
CA ILE A 290 -9.72 12.08 1.23
C ILE A 290 -10.98 11.55 1.93
N GLY A 291 -12.13 11.64 1.28
CA GLY A 291 -13.40 11.17 1.83
C GLY A 291 -13.65 9.70 1.50
N ASP A 292 -12.80 8.79 1.97
CA ASP A 292 -12.93 7.36 1.74
C ASP A 292 -13.46 6.64 2.99
N GLU A 293 -14.49 5.84 2.80
CA GLU A 293 -15.22 5.11 3.81
C GLU A 293 -14.69 3.67 4.00
N TYR A 294 -15.30 2.91 4.91
CA TYR A 294 -14.88 1.58 5.31
C TYR A 294 -14.76 0.59 4.14
N ASP A 295 -15.68 0.61 3.20
CA ASP A 295 -15.73 -0.36 2.11
C ASP A 295 -14.86 0.01 0.89
N SER A 296 -14.28 1.21 0.85
CA SER A 296 -13.35 1.62 -0.20
C SER A 296 -12.03 0.81 -0.20
N THR A 297 -11.73 0.07 0.88
CA THR A 297 -10.55 -0.82 0.99
C THR A 297 -10.94 -2.30 0.88
N ASN A 298 -11.90 -2.66 0.05
CA ASN A 298 -12.26 -4.05 -0.16
C ASN A 298 -11.36 -4.71 -1.21
N ARG A 299 -10.76 -5.85 -0.85
CA ARG A 299 -10.16 -6.78 -1.81
C ARG A 299 -11.13 -7.92 -2.10
N SER A 300 -11.30 -8.21 -3.35
CA SER A 300 -12.11 -9.32 -3.85
C SER A 300 -11.27 -10.25 -4.71
N SER A 301 -11.79 -11.45 -4.97
CA SER A 301 -11.17 -12.39 -5.91
C SER A 301 -12.18 -12.77 -6.99
N HIS A 302 -11.90 -12.43 -8.23
CA HIS A 302 -12.68 -12.89 -9.38
C HIS A 302 -12.02 -14.15 -9.95
N GLN A 303 -12.54 -15.32 -9.59
CA GLN A 303 -12.01 -16.63 -10.03
C GLN A 303 -10.48 -16.80 -9.84
N GLY A 304 -9.97 -16.28 -8.72
CA GLY A 304 -8.55 -16.36 -8.34
C GLY A 304 -7.68 -15.19 -8.78
N ILE A 305 -8.25 -14.13 -9.40
CA ILE A 305 -7.58 -12.86 -9.64
C ILE A 305 -7.96 -11.91 -8.52
N THR A 306 -7.00 -11.50 -7.70
CA THR A 306 -7.22 -10.52 -6.62
C THR A 306 -7.31 -9.12 -7.20
N HIS A 307 -8.33 -8.35 -6.79
CA HIS A 307 -8.58 -6.99 -7.26
C HIS A 307 -9.24 -6.14 -6.17
N TYR A 308 -9.35 -4.82 -6.40
CA TYR A 308 -9.92 -3.85 -5.45
C TYR A 308 -11.29 -3.30 -5.88
N ASN A 309 -12.04 -4.05 -6.65
CA ASN A 309 -13.35 -3.64 -7.19
C ASN A 309 -13.30 -2.31 -7.97
N GLY A 310 -12.16 -2.00 -8.59
CA GLY A 310 -11.94 -0.73 -9.30
C GLY A 310 -11.75 0.49 -8.38
N LEU A 311 -11.52 0.29 -7.09
CA LEU A 311 -11.38 1.34 -6.07
C LEU A 311 -9.97 1.39 -5.46
N PHE A 312 -8.95 0.92 -6.18
CA PHE A 312 -7.59 0.93 -5.64
C PHE A 312 -7.12 2.34 -5.26
N ASP A 313 -7.39 3.34 -6.10
CA ASP A 313 -7.02 4.75 -5.86
C ASP A 313 -7.87 5.45 -4.79
N GLN A 314 -8.76 4.70 -4.11
CA GLN A 314 -9.51 5.09 -2.92
C GLN A 314 -9.18 4.21 -1.72
N SER A 315 -8.32 3.22 -1.87
CA SER A 315 -7.95 2.31 -0.79
C SER A 315 -6.92 2.92 0.15
N ARG A 316 -6.89 2.43 1.39
CA ARG A 316 -5.86 2.80 2.35
C ARG A 316 -4.44 2.40 1.88
N TYR A 317 -4.33 1.36 1.06
CA TYR A 317 -3.04 0.95 0.47
C TYR A 317 -2.49 2.01 -0.48
N PHE A 318 -3.39 2.64 -1.25
CA PHE A 318 -3.03 3.75 -2.11
C PHE A 318 -2.62 5.00 -1.30
N ASP A 319 -3.35 5.35 -0.23
CA ASP A 319 -2.96 6.44 0.67
C ASP A 319 -1.53 6.26 1.19
N ASN A 320 -1.23 5.05 1.67
CA ASN A 320 0.10 4.71 2.17
C ASN A 320 1.16 4.73 1.05
N SER A 321 0.82 4.26 -0.15
CA SER A 321 1.73 4.27 -1.30
C SER A 321 2.08 5.69 -1.73
N LEU A 322 1.08 6.58 -1.82
CA LEU A 322 1.33 7.98 -2.15
C LEU A 322 2.09 8.71 -1.05
N THR A 323 1.78 8.46 0.22
CA THR A 323 2.54 9.05 1.33
C THR A 323 4.02 8.66 1.24
N ARG A 324 4.33 7.38 1.00
CA ARG A 324 5.73 6.94 0.77
C ARG A 324 6.38 7.62 -0.43
N TYR A 325 5.67 7.72 -1.55
CA TYR A 325 6.15 8.43 -2.71
C TYR A 325 6.47 9.91 -2.41
N TYR A 326 5.61 10.59 -1.67
CA TYR A 326 5.84 11.97 -1.25
C TYR A 326 7.13 12.10 -0.42
N TYR A 327 7.36 11.19 0.53
CA TYR A 327 8.59 11.17 1.31
C TYR A 327 9.83 10.90 0.46
N GLN A 328 9.73 9.98 -0.52
CA GLN A 328 10.82 9.72 -1.47
C GLN A 328 11.16 10.96 -2.32
N LYS A 329 10.18 11.83 -2.57
CA LYS A 329 10.36 13.12 -3.25
C LYS A 329 10.86 14.22 -2.31
N GLY A 330 11.09 13.94 -1.04
CA GLY A 330 11.45 14.95 -0.02
C GLY A 330 10.27 15.84 0.38
N TRP A 331 9.03 15.40 0.15
CA TRP A 331 7.81 16.12 0.53
C TRP A 331 7.27 15.53 1.83
N ASN A 332 7.30 16.32 2.90
CA ASN A 332 6.78 15.89 4.20
C ASN A 332 5.26 16.09 4.26
N ILE A 333 4.53 15.33 3.45
CA ILE A 333 3.06 15.36 3.41
C ILE A 333 2.48 13.97 3.54
N ASN A 334 1.31 13.87 4.19
CA ASN A 334 0.61 12.62 4.42
C ASN A 334 -0.75 12.64 3.73
N GLN A 335 -1.19 11.47 3.27
CA GLN A 335 -2.52 11.27 2.73
C GLN A 335 -3.25 10.20 3.52
N PHE A 336 -4.47 10.47 3.93
CA PHE A 336 -5.32 9.54 4.68
C PHE A 336 -6.80 9.94 4.61
N SER A 337 -7.69 9.05 5.07
CA SER A 337 -9.10 9.37 5.31
C SER A 337 -9.44 9.27 6.79
N VAL A 338 -10.18 10.25 7.30
CA VAL A 338 -10.75 10.24 8.65
C VAL A 338 -12.06 9.44 8.74
N LEU A 339 -12.65 9.06 7.59
CA LEU A 339 -13.93 8.38 7.49
C LEU A 339 -13.82 6.86 7.39
N ARG A 340 -12.64 6.30 7.25
CA ARG A 340 -12.45 4.84 7.09
C ARG A 340 -13.11 3.98 8.17
N PRO A 341 -13.24 4.40 9.43
CA PRO A 341 -13.96 3.61 10.43
C PRO A 341 -15.48 3.65 10.29
N LEU A 342 -16.03 4.45 9.37
CA LEU A 342 -17.46 4.69 9.24
C LEU A 342 -18.04 3.98 8.01
N SER A 343 -19.26 3.49 8.14
CA SER A 343 -20.08 3.06 7.01
C SER A 343 -20.69 4.26 6.29
N GLU A 344 -21.10 4.07 5.06
CA GLU A 344 -21.76 5.10 4.27
C GLU A 344 -23.02 5.67 4.94
N ILE A 345 -23.83 4.79 5.55
CA ILE A 345 -25.04 5.22 6.27
C ILE A 345 -24.73 6.01 7.52
N LEU A 346 -23.67 5.66 8.25
CA LEU A 346 -23.24 6.40 9.43
C LEU A 346 -22.65 7.77 9.05
N ILE A 347 -21.92 7.85 7.95
CA ILE A 347 -21.44 9.12 7.37
C ILE A 347 -22.62 10.05 7.06
N GLU A 348 -23.65 9.55 6.39
CA GLU A 348 -24.85 10.32 6.08
C GLU A 348 -25.58 10.75 7.35
N LYS A 349 -25.68 9.87 8.38
CA LYS A 349 -26.27 10.20 9.69
C LYS A 349 -25.55 11.36 10.36
N ILE A 350 -24.24 11.30 10.44
CA ILE A 350 -23.44 12.37 11.06
C ILE A 350 -23.60 13.68 10.28
N LEU A 351 -23.55 13.62 8.95
CA LEU A 351 -23.64 14.79 8.11
C LEU A 351 -24.98 15.52 8.28
N TYR A 352 -26.11 14.81 8.19
CA TYR A 352 -27.42 15.46 8.26
C TYR A 352 -27.78 15.92 9.69
N GLN A 353 -27.38 15.17 10.73
CA GLN A 353 -27.71 15.50 12.10
C GLN A 353 -26.83 16.62 12.67
N ARG A 354 -25.55 16.61 12.31
CA ARG A 354 -24.55 17.51 12.92
C ARG A 354 -24.21 18.70 12.03
N TYR A 355 -24.19 18.52 10.72
CA TYR A 355 -23.79 19.55 9.76
C TYR A 355 -24.88 19.79 8.70
N PRO A 356 -26.15 20.07 9.09
CA PRO A 356 -27.24 20.25 8.13
C PRO A 356 -26.98 21.42 7.15
N PHE A 357 -26.21 22.42 7.57
CA PHE A 357 -25.79 23.54 6.70
C PHE A 357 -24.83 23.08 5.57
N LEU A 358 -24.00 22.05 5.79
CA LEU A 358 -23.18 21.46 4.74
C LEU A 358 -23.99 20.49 3.89
N GLN A 359 -24.87 19.69 4.50
CA GLN A 359 -25.70 18.72 3.80
C GLN A 359 -26.56 19.35 2.71
N ARG A 360 -27.04 20.58 2.89
CA ARG A 360 -27.82 21.33 1.87
C ARG A 360 -27.09 21.51 0.54
N HIS A 361 -25.75 21.36 0.54
CA HIS A 361 -24.90 21.46 -0.64
C HIS A 361 -24.46 20.11 -1.17
N GLN A 362 -24.86 19.01 -0.50
CA GLN A 362 -24.57 17.65 -0.93
C GLN A 362 -25.19 17.39 -2.30
N MET A 363 -24.35 16.87 -3.21
CA MET A 363 -24.80 16.46 -4.54
C MET A 363 -24.13 15.13 -4.91
N SER A 364 -24.90 14.05 -4.80
CA SER A 364 -24.48 12.71 -5.21
C SER A 364 -25.41 12.24 -6.34
N CYS A 365 -25.03 12.56 -7.59
CA CYS A 365 -25.87 12.26 -8.75
C CYS A 365 -25.05 12.14 -10.03
N HIS A 366 -25.36 11.18 -10.90
CA HIS A 366 -24.69 11.01 -12.19
C HIS A 366 -25.24 11.93 -13.31
N ALA A 367 -26.46 12.44 -13.16
CA ALA A 367 -27.17 13.18 -14.22
C ALA A 367 -27.88 14.41 -13.65
N THR A 368 -27.10 15.26 -12.99
CA THR A 368 -27.59 16.53 -12.43
C THR A 368 -28.13 17.48 -13.51
N HIS A 369 -29.03 18.38 -13.13
CA HIS A 369 -29.49 19.50 -13.95
C HIS A 369 -29.40 20.82 -13.18
N ILE A 370 -29.44 21.92 -13.91
CA ILE A 370 -29.35 23.28 -13.35
C ILE A 370 -30.69 23.98 -13.53
N GLU A 371 -31.20 24.54 -12.44
CA GLU A 371 -32.32 25.44 -12.45
C GLU A 371 -31.92 26.75 -11.74
N GLY A 372 -31.93 27.83 -12.49
CA GLY A 372 -31.38 29.12 -12.00
C GLY A 372 -29.90 28.98 -11.63
N GLU A 373 -29.59 29.34 -10.40
CA GLU A 373 -28.22 29.23 -9.88
C GLU A 373 -27.91 27.93 -9.14
N ARG A 374 -28.89 27.06 -8.93
CA ARG A 374 -28.73 25.82 -8.15
C ARG A 374 -28.70 24.59 -9.05
N VAL A 375 -27.88 23.64 -8.65
CA VAL A 375 -27.85 22.29 -9.25
C VAL A 375 -28.75 21.37 -8.47
N PHE A 376 -29.53 20.54 -9.17
CA PHE A 376 -30.47 19.58 -8.61
C PHE A 376 -30.15 18.15 -9.05
N PRO A 377 -30.50 17.15 -8.21
CA PRO A 377 -30.33 15.74 -8.53
C PRO A 377 -31.36 15.29 -9.57
N CYS A 378 -31.03 14.23 -10.34
CA CYS A 378 -31.96 13.70 -11.33
C CYS A 378 -33.14 12.86 -10.76
N GLY A 379 -33.03 12.42 -9.49
CA GLY A 379 -34.05 11.58 -8.83
C GLY A 379 -34.18 10.15 -9.39
N LYS A 380 -33.29 9.67 -10.30
CA LYS A 380 -33.47 8.39 -11.03
C LYS A 380 -32.26 7.46 -11.00
N CYS A 381 -31.04 8.01 -10.83
CA CYS A 381 -29.82 7.21 -10.86
C CYS A 381 -29.62 6.43 -9.55
N GLU A 382 -28.68 5.49 -9.56
CA GLU A 382 -28.36 4.66 -8.41
C GLU A 382 -27.98 5.50 -7.18
N LYS A 383 -27.12 6.51 -7.36
CA LYS A 383 -26.72 7.40 -6.26
C LYS A 383 -27.88 8.16 -5.65
N CYS A 384 -28.87 8.60 -6.47
CA CYS A 384 -30.08 9.25 -5.94
C CYS A 384 -30.90 8.29 -5.05
N ARG A 385 -31.12 7.04 -5.53
CA ARG A 385 -31.84 6.02 -4.75
C ARG A 385 -31.14 5.75 -3.41
N ARG A 386 -29.81 5.65 -3.42
CA ARG A 386 -29.00 5.39 -2.25
C ARG A 386 -29.10 6.51 -1.21
N ILE A 387 -28.93 7.77 -1.62
CA ILE A 387 -29.03 8.92 -0.71
C ILE A 387 -30.44 9.06 -0.15
N VAL A 388 -31.47 8.98 -1.00
CA VAL A 388 -32.87 9.03 -0.56
C VAL A 388 -33.17 7.89 0.42
N GLY A 389 -32.77 6.66 0.09
CA GLY A 389 -32.95 5.51 0.97
C GLY A 389 -32.31 5.68 2.34
N MET A 390 -31.02 6.10 2.37
CA MET A 390 -30.30 6.33 3.63
C MET A 390 -30.97 7.43 4.48
N LEU A 391 -31.30 8.58 3.89
CA LEU A 391 -31.95 9.66 4.62
C LEU A 391 -33.31 9.23 5.18
N LYS A 392 -34.13 8.52 4.38
CA LYS A 392 -35.44 8.01 4.87
C LYS A 392 -35.28 6.95 5.97
N ALA A 393 -34.30 6.08 5.85
CA ALA A 393 -33.98 5.11 6.91
C ALA A 393 -33.57 5.79 8.23
N LEU A 394 -32.92 6.95 8.15
CA LEU A 394 -32.41 7.73 9.26
C LEU A 394 -33.37 8.84 9.75
N ASP A 395 -34.61 8.90 9.28
CA ASP A 395 -35.59 9.96 9.53
C ASP A 395 -35.14 11.36 9.06
N GLY A 396 -34.22 11.39 8.10
CA GLY A 396 -33.76 12.61 7.45
C GLY A 396 -34.69 13.01 6.28
N ASP A 397 -34.64 14.29 5.92
CA ASP A 397 -35.44 14.84 4.81
C ASP A 397 -34.59 15.00 3.54
N PRO A 398 -34.82 14.18 2.48
CA PRO A 398 -34.08 14.31 1.22
C PRO A 398 -34.33 15.64 0.48
N SER A 399 -35.40 16.37 0.79
CA SER A 399 -35.70 17.68 0.18
C SER A 399 -34.61 18.70 0.47
N ASN A 400 -33.89 18.57 1.58
CA ASN A 400 -32.71 19.38 1.91
C ASN A 400 -31.59 19.28 0.88
N CYS A 401 -31.46 18.12 0.22
CA CYS A 401 -30.52 17.87 -0.89
C CYS A 401 -31.10 18.22 -2.26
N GLY A 402 -32.33 18.80 -2.31
CA GLY A 402 -32.98 19.25 -3.55
C GLY A 402 -33.81 18.18 -4.27
N TYR A 403 -34.20 17.08 -3.59
CA TYR A 403 -35.14 16.12 -4.13
C TYR A 403 -36.58 16.62 -3.97
N THR A 404 -37.38 16.44 -5.04
CA THR A 404 -38.81 16.70 -4.96
C THR A 404 -39.57 15.52 -4.32
N PRO A 405 -40.82 15.72 -3.77
CA PRO A 405 -41.60 14.60 -3.23
C PRO A 405 -41.76 13.42 -4.21
N ASP A 406 -42.07 13.71 -5.47
CA ASP A 406 -42.22 12.66 -6.53
C ASP A 406 -40.91 11.91 -6.77
N GLN A 407 -39.78 12.60 -6.76
CA GLN A 407 -38.45 11.98 -6.88
C GLN A 407 -38.10 11.10 -5.68
N ILE A 408 -38.55 11.47 -4.48
CA ILE A 408 -38.34 10.68 -3.26
C ILE A 408 -39.11 9.37 -3.36
N GLU A 409 -40.38 9.42 -3.76
CA GLU A 409 -41.25 8.26 -3.96
C GLU A 409 -40.68 7.34 -5.05
N ASP A 410 -40.39 7.89 -6.25
CA ASP A 410 -39.77 7.18 -7.37
C ASP A 410 -38.46 6.46 -6.95
N CYS A 411 -37.64 7.11 -6.11
CA CYS A 411 -36.37 6.53 -5.61
C CYS A 411 -36.63 5.34 -4.69
N LEU A 412 -37.60 5.42 -3.78
CA LEU A 412 -37.93 4.32 -2.85
C LEU A 412 -38.50 3.12 -3.61
N ASP A 413 -39.41 3.37 -4.55
CA ASP A 413 -39.95 2.33 -5.41
C ASP A 413 -38.89 1.63 -6.28
N ALA A 414 -37.97 2.44 -6.84
CA ALA A 414 -36.88 1.91 -7.64
C ALA A 414 -35.83 1.19 -6.80
N LEU A 415 -35.63 1.58 -5.53
CA LEU A 415 -34.73 0.94 -4.60
C LEU A 415 -35.14 -0.52 -4.36
N GLU A 416 -36.41 -0.77 -4.15
CA GLU A 416 -36.92 -2.12 -3.95
C GLU A 416 -36.71 -3.03 -5.16
N LYS A 417 -36.88 -2.49 -6.37
CA LYS A 417 -36.82 -3.24 -7.63
C LYS A 417 -35.40 -3.48 -8.15
N LYS A 418 -34.51 -2.49 -7.98
CA LYS A 418 -33.19 -2.45 -8.64
C LYS A 418 -32.01 -2.62 -7.68
N GLY A 419 -32.23 -2.45 -6.35
CA GLY A 419 -31.17 -2.43 -5.36
C GLY A 419 -30.23 -1.22 -5.46
N ILE A 420 -29.10 -1.30 -4.79
CA ILE A 420 -28.04 -0.29 -4.76
C ILE A 420 -26.68 -0.94 -4.79
N HIS A 421 -25.68 -0.20 -5.28
CA HIS A 421 -24.26 -0.55 -5.19
C HIS A 421 -23.67 0.05 -3.91
N GLN A 422 -23.60 -0.74 -2.85
CA GLN A 422 -23.09 -0.39 -1.55
C GLN A 422 -22.44 -1.62 -0.94
N GLU A 423 -21.69 -1.44 0.17
CA GLU A 423 -21.29 -2.56 1.00
C GLU A 423 -22.49 -3.46 1.32
N LEU A 424 -22.33 -4.77 1.13
CA LEU A 424 -23.45 -5.72 1.31
C LEU A 424 -24.11 -5.56 2.69
N ALA A 425 -23.31 -5.50 3.76
CA ALA A 425 -23.80 -5.31 5.13
C ALA A 425 -24.59 -3.99 5.28
N GLY A 426 -24.10 -2.92 4.67
CA GLY A 426 -24.79 -1.63 4.67
C GLY A 426 -26.10 -1.64 3.91
N ALA A 427 -26.13 -2.30 2.74
CA ALA A 427 -27.34 -2.46 1.94
C ALA A 427 -28.40 -3.31 2.67
N GLU A 428 -28.01 -4.43 3.26
CA GLU A 428 -28.91 -5.33 4.02
C GLU A 428 -29.49 -4.61 5.24
N TYR A 429 -28.66 -3.88 5.99
CA TYR A 429 -29.11 -3.04 7.08
C TYR A 429 -30.11 -1.97 6.63
N LEU A 430 -29.80 -1.25 5.56
CA LEU A 430 -30.67 -0.23 4.97
C LEU A 430 -32.05 -0.80 4.61
N PHE A 431 -32.07 -1.94 3.91
CA PHE A 431 -33.32 -2.60 3.54
C PHE A 431 -34.12 -3.08 4.73
N TYR A 432 -33.45 -3.58 5.77
CA TYR A 432 -34.09 -3.95 7.03
C TYR A 432 -34.82 -2.75 7.66
N VAL A 433 -34.10 -1.63 7.85
CA VAL A 433 -34.67 -0.43 8.48
C VAL A 433 -35.85 0.14 7.68
N LEU A 434 -35.73 0.23 6.35
CA LEU A 434 -36.81 0.71 5.48
C LEU A 434 -38.05 -0.23 5.54
N SER A 435 -37.84 -1.54 5.66
CA SER A 435 -38.93 -2.52 5.79
C SER A 435 -39.60 -2.43 7.16
N GLU A 436 -38.85 -2.24 8.25
CA GLU A 436 -39.42 -2.01 9.59
C GLU A 436 -40.28 -0.73 9.63
N LYS A 437 -39.90 0.29 8.86
CA LYS A 437 -40.65 1.55 8.72
C LYS A 437 -41.83 1.45 7.75
N GLY A 438 -42.08 0.29 7.17
CA GLY A 438 -43.18 0.08 6.18
C GLY A 438 -42.93 0.79 4.85
N MET A 439 -41.71 1.21 4.54
CA MET A 439 -41.36 1.90 3.28
C MET A 439 -40.98 0.92 2.15
N MET A 440 -40.96 -0.38 2.44
CA MET A 440 -40.69 -1.46 1.47
C MET A 440 -41.68 -2.62 1.69
N GLN A 441 -42.00 -3.33 0.61
CA GLN A 441 -42.93 -4.48 0.64
C GLN A 441 -42.21 -5.77 1.15
N ARG A 442 -40.91 -5.82 1.18
CA ARG A 442 -40.12 -6.97 1.66
C ARG A 442 -40.36 -7.15 3.16
N PRO A 443 -40.73 -8.36 3.65
CA PRO A 443 -40.97 -8.57 5.06
C PRO A 443 -39.68 -8.45 5.86
N ALA A 444 -39.63 -7.55 6.83
CA ALA A 444 -38.47 -7.32 7.72
C ALA A 444 -38.00 -8.63 8.41
N LYS A 445 -38.92 -9.53 8.76
CA LYS A 445 -38.63 -10.86 9.36
C LYS A 445 -37.69 -11.72 8.50
N LYS A 446 -37.67 -11.56 7.16
CA LYS A 446 -36.76 -12.28 6.28
C LYS A 446 -35.35 -11.66 6.29
N LEU A 447 -35.26 -10.37 6.57
CA LEU A 447 -34.00 -9.61 6.61
C LEU A 447 -33.37 -9.65 8.01
N GLN A 448 -34.15 -9.94 9.05
CA GLN A 448 -33.70 -9.95 10.45
C GLN A 448 -32.54 -10.95 10.74
N LYS A 449 -32.43 -12.02 9.94
CA LYS A 449 -31.31 -12.99 10.10
C LYS A 449 -29.95 -12.43 9.64
N GLN A 450 -29.94 -11.30 8.95
CA GLN A 450 -28.75 -10.64 8.37
C GLN A 450 -28.65 -9.20 8.87
N LEU A 451 -29.03 -8.98 10.13
CA LEU A 451 -28.95 -7.68 10.76
C LEU A 451 -27.50 -7.36 11.11
N HIS A 452 -26.92 -6.42 10.39
CA HIS A 452 -25.54 -5.96 10.51
C HIS A 452 -25.47 -4.74 11.43
N LEU A 453 -25.57 -4.95 12.74
CA LEU A 453 -25.57 -3.86 13.75
C LEU A 453 -24.24 -3.09 13.76
N GLU A 454 -23.14 -3.73 13.35
CA GLU A 454 -21.83 -3.10 13.24
C GLU A 454 -21.79 -1.96 12.22
N VAL A 455 -22.74 -1.91 11.28
CA VAL A 455 -22.84 -0.84 10.28
C VAL A 455 -23.09 0.53 10.93
N MET A 456 -23.77 0.55 12.09
CA MET A 456 -24.03 1.77 12.86
C MET A 456 -22.98 2.02 13.95
N LYS A 457 -21.91 1.22 14.03
CA LYS A 457 -20.79 1.40 14.95
C LYS A 457 -19.57 1.97 14.23
N VAL A 458 -18.69 2.60 14.98
CA VAL A 458 -17.32 2.90 14.52
C VAL A 458 -16.58 1.56 14.40
N ARG A 459 -16.15 1.21 13.22
CA ARG A 459 -15.58 -0.12 12.91
C ARG A 459 -14.05 -0.06 12.86
N ILE A 460 -13.40 -0.81 13.74
CA ILE A 460 -11.95 -0.98 13.76
C ILE A 460 -11.60 -2.35 13.17
N ASP A 461 -10.90 -2.33 12.06
CA ASP A 461 -10.47 -3.51 11.32
C ASP A 461 -9.01 -3.33 10.92
N ASN A 462 -8.16 -4.30 11.25
CA ASN A 462 -6.72 -4.19 11.00
C ASN A 462 -6.37 -4.06 9.51
N GLU A 463 -7.20 -4.59 8.63
CA GLU A 463 -6.99 -4.53 7.19
C GLU A 463 -7.62 -3.28 6.56
N LYS A 464 -8.87 -2.94 6.90
CA LYS A 464 -9.64 -1.90 6.21
C LYS A 464 -9.59 -0.54 6.89
N SER A 465 -9.73 -0.52 8.21
CA SER A 465 -9.85 0.70 9.01
C SER A 465 -9.05 0.63 10.32
N PRO A 466 -7.74 0.35 10.28
CA PRO A 466 -6.92 0.36 11.48
C PRO A 466 -6.88 1.77 12.05
N ILE A 467 -6.95 1.89 13.40
CA ILE A 467 -6.96 3.21 14.05
C ILE A 467 -5.68 3.99 13.79
N GLN A 468 -4.55 3.31 13.63
CA GLN A 468 -3.27 3.94 13.25
C GLN A 468 -3.26 4.51 11.82
N GLY A 469 -4.28 4.27 11.01
CA GLY A 469 -4.47 4.93 9.73
C GLY A 469 -4.91 6.40 9.82
N ILE A 470 -5.15 6.91 11.03
CA ILE A 470 -5.49 8.30 11.31
C ILE A 470 -4.42 8.90 12.22
N PRO A 471 -3.89 10.12 11.99
CA PRO A 471 -2.95 10.80 12.88
C PRO A 471 -3.45 10.88 14.33
N VAL A 472 -2.53 10.71 15.29
CA VAL A 472 -2.87 10.56 16.73
C VAL A 472 -3.68 11.73 17.27
N ASP A 473 -3.30 12.96 16.88
CA ASP A 473 -3.95 14.22 17.33
C ASP A 473 -5.41 14.34 16.90
N LEU A 474 -5.80 13.63 15.83
CA LEU A 474 -7.17 13.65 15.29
C LEU A 474 -8.09 12.59 15.91
N ARG A 475 -7.56 11.47 16.40
CA ARG A 475 -8.34 10.28 16.79
C ARG A 475 -9.34 10.56 17.90
N LYS A 476 -8.86 11.05 19.06
CA LYS A 476 -9.71 11.26 20.23
C LYS A 476 -10.80 12.31 20.01
N PRO A 477 -10.52 13.48 19.42
CA PRO A 477 -11.55 14.45 19.06
C PRO A 477 -12.59 13.87 18.07
N LEU A 478 -12.15 13.17 17.01
CA LEU A 478 -13.06 12.57 16.04
C LEU A 478 -13.94 11.49 16.66
N LEU A 479 -13.36 10.56 17.44
CA LEU A 479 -14.12 9.51 18.12
C LEU A 479 -15.18 10.07 19.06
N LYS A 480 -14.91 11.17 19.77
CA LYS A 480 -15.91 11.85 20.59
C LYS A 480 -17.09 12.38 19.76
N ILE A 481 -16.85 12.82 18.53
CA ILE A 481 -17.93 13.25 17.62
C ILE A 481 -18.67 12.01 17.10
N PHE A 482 -17.96 11.02 16.60
CA PHE A 482 -18.56 9.80 16.05
C PHE A 482 -19.49 9.10 17.04
N LEU A 483 -19.06 8.96 18.28
CA LEU A 483 -19.84 8.28 19.35
C LEU A 483 -21.12 9.00 19.78
N LYS A 484 -21.32 10.26 19.39
CA LYS A 484 -22.60 10.94 19.58
C LYS A 484 -23.67 10.47 18.59
N HIS A 485 -23.27 9.79 17.53
CA HIS A 485 -24.13 9.37 16.43
C HIS A 485 -24.06 7.86 16.15
N ALA A 486 -22.97 7.21 16.54
CA ALA A 486 -22.75 5.78 16.39
C ALA A 486 -23.23 5.01 17.63
N ASP A 487 -23.63 3.76 17.44
CA ASP A 487 -24.07 2.83 18.49
C ASP A 487 -22.90 2.14 19.20
N GLY A 488 -21.77 2.83 19.35
CA GLY A 488 -20.54 2.35 19.97
C GLY A 488 -19.41 2.09 18.97
N ILE A 489 -18.39 1.35 19.42
CA ILE A 489 -17.24 0.93 18.61
C ILE A 489 -17.23 -0.59 18.53
N ALA A 490 -16.98 -1.12 17.34
CA ALA A 490 -16.78 -2.54 17.12
C ALA A 490 -15.39 -2.81 16.53
N LYS A 491 -14.70 -3.82 17.08
CA LYS A 491 -13.41 -4.31 16.56
C LYS A 491 -13.60 -5.67 15.92
N ARG A 492 -13.01 -5.85 14.76
CA ARG A 492 -13.06 -7.13 14.05
C ARG A 492 -12.05 -8.12 14.62
N GLN A 493 -12.55 -9.31 14.98
CA GLN A 493 -11.72 -10.45 15.37
C GLN A 493 -12.08 -11.66 14.49
N GLY A 494 -11.22 -11.96 13.54
CA GLY A 494 -11.51 -12.98 12.52
C GLY A 494 -12.74 -12.61 11.69
N ARG A 495 -13.83 -13.37 11.85
CA ARG A 495 -15.10 -13.15 11.10
C ARG A 495 -16.18 -12.43 11.90
N VAL A 496 -15.93 -12.12 13.16
CA VAL A 496 -16.93 -11.54 14.06
C VAL A 496 -16.56 -10.12 14.47
N TRP A 497 -17.57 -9.33 14.78
CA TRP A 497 -17.45 -8.00 15.37
C TRP A 497 -17.72 -8.09 16.86
N ILE A 498 -16.85 -7.52 17.66
CA ILE A 498 -16.99 -7.44 19.13
C ILE A 498 -17.01 -5.99 19.56
N ASP A 499 -17.75 -5.68 20.61
CA ASP A 499 -17.73 -4.35 21.22
C ASP A 499 -16.34 -4.06 21.80
N HIS A 500 -15.88 -2.83 21.61
CA HIS A 500 -14.51 -2.44 21.95
C HIS A 500 -14.47 -1.05 22.58
N ASP A 501 -13.86 -0.92 23.74
CA ASP A 501 -13.61 0.37 24.39
C ASP A 501 -12.30 0.98 23.91
N LEU A 502 -12.32 1.55 22.71
CA LEU A 502 -11.15 2.15 22.11
C LEU A 502 -10.70 3.44 22.83
N LEU A 503 -11.64 4.21 23.44
CA LEU A 503 -11.29 5.47 24.11
C LEU A 503 -10.38 5.27 25.32
N ASN A 504 -10.50 4.13 25.99
CA ASN A 504 -9.67 3.75 27.13
C ASN A 504 -8.58 2.72 26.76
N SER A 505 -8.49 2.35 25.48
CA SER A 505 -7.49 1.41 24.99
C SER A 505 -6.15 2.10 24.66
N PRO A 506 -5.00 1.48 24.98
CA PRO A 506 -3.69 1.97 24.54
C PRO A 506 -3.54 2.00 23.01
N GLU A 507 -4.38 1.27 22.27
CA GLU A 507 -4.41 1.31 20.81
C GLU A 507 -4.64 2.72 20.25
N LEU A 508 -5.33 3.58 21.00
CA LEU A 508 -5.58 4.97 20.61
C LEU A 508 -4.29 5.77 20.44
N LEU A 509 -3.23 5.39 21.17
CA LEU A 509 -1.94 6.09 21.21
C LEU A 509 -0.88 5.44 20.29
N ILE A 510 -1.20 4.34 19.60
CA ILE A 510 -0.28 3.75 18.61
C ILE A 510 0.13 4.84 17.60
N PRO A 511 1.42 5.10 17.37
CA PRO A 511 1.86 6.13 16.44
C PRO A 511 1.24 5.99 15.03
N TYR A 512 0.96 7.10 14.39
CA TYR A 512 0.65 7.12 12.97
C TYR A 512 1.94 6.81 12.20
N PRO A 513 1.96 5.83 11.25
CA PRO A 513 3.20 5.31 10.67
C PRO A 513 4.08 6.35 9.95
N PHE A 514 3.50 7.49 9.57
CA PHE A 514 4.16 8.53 8.80
C PHE A 514 4.39 9.84 9.57
N GLU A 515 4.14 9.87 10.88
CA GLU A 515 4.40 11.03 11.72
C GLU A 515 5.05 10.55 13.02
N ALA A 516 6.14 11.21 13.40
CA ALA A 516 6.70 10.99 14.73
C ALA A 516 5.64 11.38 15.80
N PRO A 517 5.62 10.72 16.97
CA PRO A 517 4.80 11.15 18.09
C PRO A 517 5.07 12.64 18.38
N GLU A 518 4.02 13.45 18.54
CA GLU A 518 4.18 14.82 19.01
C GLU A 518 4.81 14.76 20.40
N ASP A 519 5.92 15.45 20.62
CA ASP A 519 6.50 15.65 21.93
C ASP A 519 5.47 16.38 22.79
N SER A 520 5.10 15.77 23.92
CA SER A 520 4.35 16.46 24.97
C SER A 520 5.12 17.74 25.33
N GLU A 521 4.47 18.88 25.24
CA GLU A 521 4.95 20.23 25.43
C GLU A 521 6.01 20.38 26.55
N GLU A 522 7.26 20.16 26.22
CA GLU A 522 8.41 20.86 26.76
C GLU A 522 9.25 21.29 25.57
N LYS A 523 9.06 22.52 25.16
CA LYS A 523 9.94 23.19 24.19
C LYS A 523 11.31 23.43 24.83
N GLY A 524 12.05 22.33 25.02
CA GLY A 524 13.49 22.41 25.16
C GLY A 524 14.07 22.87 23.80
N ASP A 525 15.02 23.78 23.86
CA ASP A 525 15.73 24.27 22.69
C ASP A 525 16.32 23.09 21.89
N THR A 526 15.65 22.71 20.81
CA THR A 526 16.05 21.58 19.94
C THR A 526 17.12 21.99 18.93
N SER A 527 17.55 23.26 18.91
CA SER A 527 18.61 23.78 18.00
C SER A 527 19.94 23.10 18.25
N PHE A 528 20.24 22.78 19.51
CA PHE A 528 21.47 22.08 19.92
C PHE A 528 21.59 20.66 19.32
N TRP A 529 20.46 19.97 19.11
CA TRP A 529 20.46 18.59 18.62
C TRP A 529 20.57 18.49 17.09
N LYS A 530 20.15 19.54 16.36
CA LYS A 530 20.21 19.57 14.87
C LYS A 530 21.63 19.70 14.31
N GLU A 531 22.58 20.21 15.08
CA GLU A 531 23.94 20.48 14.60
C GLU A 531 24.89 19.29 14.70
N ASN A 532 24.54 18.22 15.46
CA ASN A 532 25.43 17.08 15.76
C ASN A 532 24.93 15.72 15.28
N VAL A 533 23.86 15.62 14.47
CA VAL A 533 23.42 14.34 13.92
C VAL A 533 24.37 13.91 12.82
N GLN A 534 25.12 12.86 13.06
CA GLN A 534 25.97 12.22 12.07
C GLN A 534 25.05 11.61 10.99
N LYS A 535 24.97 12.29 9.86
CA LYS A 535 23.97 12.07 8.78
C LYS A 535 23.95 10.64 8.19
N ASP A 536 24.94 9.80 8.51
CA ASP A 536 25.11 8.44 8.02
C ASP A 536 25.13 7.37 9.14
N SER A 537 24.78 7.71 10.37
CA SER A 537 24.67 6.70 11.44
C SER A 537 23.52 5.71 11.14
N PHE A 538 23.79 4.42 11.26
CA PHE A 538 22.83 3.34 10.99
C PHE A 538 22.72 2.33 12.15
N LEU A 539 23.57 2.44 13.17
CA LEU A 539 23.54 1.56 14.35
C LEU A 539 22.61 2.14 15.41
N LEU A 540 21.42 1.59 15.58
CA LEU A 540 20.44 2.11 16.54
C LEU A 540 20.97 2.12 17.98
N ALA A 541 21.82 1.15 18.34
CA ALA A 541 22.43 1.06 19.67
C ALA A 541 23.39 2.23 20.02
N GLU A 542 23.87 2.94 19.00
CA GLU A 542 24.81 4.06 19.15
C GLU A 542 24.09 5.42 19.06
N MET A 543 22.78 5.44 18.86
CA MET A 543 21.97 6.65 18.73
C MET A 543 21.35 7.06 20.05
N THR A 544 21.28 8.36 20.29
CA THR A 544 20.37 8.94 21.26
C THR A 544 18.95 8.90 20.71
N TRP A 545 17.93 9.04 21.56
CA TRP A 545 16.54 9.00 21.09
C TRP A 545 16.19 10.09 20.05
N PRO A 546 16.74 11.35 20.11
CA PRO A 546 16.48 12.35 19.06
C PRO A 546 17.12 11.98 17.70
N GLU A 547 18.30 11.37 17.74
CA GLU A 547 18.97 10.86 16.53
C GLU A 547 18.18 9.70 15.92
N ALA A 548 17.74 8.76 16.74
CA ALA A 548 16.88 7.66 16.31
C ALA A 548 15.56 8.19 15.74
N GLN A 549 14.94 9.20 16.34
CA GLN A 549 13.74 9.84 15.83
C GLN A 549 13.96 10.45 14.44
N THR A 550 15.11 11.08 14.21
CA THR A 550 15.46 11.65 12.91
C THR A 550 15.66 10.57 11.87
N ARG A 551 16.40 9.52 12.20
CA ARG A 551 16.68 8.40 11.29
C ARG A 551 15.43 7.60 10.91
N LEU A 552 14.53 7.34 11.86
CA LEU A 552 13.27 6.64 11.63
C LEU A 552 12.29 7.39 10.70
N LYS A 553 12.50 8.69 10.48
CA LYS A 553 11.75 9.47 9.45
C LYS A 553 12.31 9.24 8.05
N GLU A 554 13.58 8.87 7.92
CA GLU A 554 14.27 8.69 6.65
C GLU A 554 14.27 7.24 6.18
N VAL A 555 14.15 6.28 7.11
CA VAL A 555 14.36 4.85 6.87
C VAL A 555 13.20 4.02 7.40
N ASP A 556 12.64 3.17 6.57
CA ASP A 556 11.54 2.25 6.90
C ASP A 556 11.97 0.78 6.95
N ILE A 557 13.27 0.50 6.80
CA ILE A 557 13.87 -0.83 6.81
C ILE A 557 14.89 -0.97 7.94
N ALA A 558 14.83 -2.10 8.65
CA ALA A 558 15.78 -2.44 9.70
C ALA A 558 16.32 -3.87 9.56
N LEU A 559 17.57 -4.07 9.96
CA LEU A 559 18.26 -5.35 10.06
C LEU A 559 18.34 -5.76 11.52
N LEU A 560 17.81 -6.94 11.88
CA LEU A 560 17.89 -7.51 13.23
C LEU A 560 18.86 -8.69 13.23
N PRO A 561 20.11 -8.55 13.71
CA PRO A 561 21.04 -9.67 13.84
C PRO A 561 20.64 -10.58 15.00
N VAL A 562 20.63 -11.89 14.74
CA VAL A 562 20.33 -12.94 15.73
C VAL A 562 21.31 -14.07 15.59
N GLY A 563 22.09 -14.33 16.63
CA GLY A 563 23.09 -15.39 16.66
C GLY A 563 22.83 -16.45 17.73
N SER A 564 23.91 -17.07 18.19
CA SER A 564 23.89 -18.02 19.27
C SER A 564 25.20 -18.00 20.05
N ILE A 565 25.19 -18.52 21.26
CA ILE A 565 26.39 -18.82 22.08
C ILE A 565 26.45 -20.34 22.20
N GLU A 566 27.28 -20.96 21.37
CA GLU A 566 27.41 -22.42 21.32
C GLU A 566 28.83 -22.89 21.00
N GLN A 567 29.08 -24.15 21.24
CA GLN A 567 30.35 -24.77 20.89
C GLN A 567 30.63 -24.72 19.39
N HIS A 568 31.81 -24.39 18.98
CA HIS A 568 32.31 -24.42 17.60
C HIS A 568 33.60 -25.18 17.49
N GLY A 569 33.60 -26.44 17.93
CA GLY A 569 34.81 -27.23 18.02
C GLY A 569 35.79 -26.70 19.07
N PRO A 570 36.97 -27.30 19.20
CA PRO A 570 37.96 -26.86 20.18
C PRO A 570 38.76 -25.63 19.71
N HIS A 571 38.50 -25.07 18.54
CA HIS A 571 39.32 -24.09 17.85
C HIS A 571 38.66 -22.76 17.56
N LEU A 572 37.33 -22.64 17.59
CA LEU A 572 36.62 -21.39 17.41
C LEU A 572 36.01 -20.89 18.72
N PRO A 573 35.73 -19.57 18.84
CA PRO A 573 35.08 -19.02 20.02
C PRO A 573 33.57 -19.39 20.06
N LEU A 574 33.00 -19.35 21.26
CA LEU A 574 31.59 -19.71 21.50
C LEU A 574 30.59 -18.71 20.88
N ASP A 575 31.03 -17.48 20.63
CA ASP A 575 30.21 -16.41 20.07
C ASP A 575 30.29 -16.29 18.53
N THR A 576 30.78 -17.33 17.86
CA THR A 576 30.97 -17.31 16.39
C THR A 576 29.72 -16.85 15.69
N ASP A 577 28.57 -17.50 15.91
CA ASP A 577 27.29 -17.16 15.30
C ASP A 577 26.80 -15.74 15.64
N ALA A 578 26.95 -15.34 16.90
CA ALA A 578 26.54 -14.03 17.36
C ALA A 578 27.40 -12.91 16.73
N PHE A 579 28.70 -13.14 16.63
CA PHE A 579 29.58 -12.21 15.95
C PHE A 579 29.28 -12.12 14.47
N ASP A 580 29.13 -13.27 13.81
CA ASP A 580 28.92 -13.33 12.36
C ASP A 580 27.59 -12.65 11.95
N ALA A 581 26.52 -12.87 12.71
CA ALA A 581 25.25 -12.16 12.50
C ALA A 581 25.40 -10.64 12.65
N GLY A 582 26.05 -10.18 13.72
CA GLY A 582 26.29 -8.76 13.96
C GLY A 582 27.20 -8.11 12.92
N TYR A 583 28.28 -8.80 12.56
CA TYR A 583 29.20 -8.35 11.52
C TYR A 583 28.50 -8.23 10.17
N LEU A 584 27.76 -9.26 9.76
CA LEU A 584 27.07 -9.29 8.48
C LEU A 584 26.03 -8.16 8.39
N ALA A 585 25.18 -7.99 9.41
CA ALA A 585 24.19 -6.92 9.44
C ALA A 585 24.82 -5.53 9.30
N ARG A 586 25.94 -5.30 10.02
CA ARG A 586 26.69 -4.05 9.92
C ARG A 586 27.28 -3.82 8.52
N ARG A 587 27.94 -4.82 7.95
CA ARG A 587 28.57 -4.72 6.63
C ARG A 587 27.55 -4.53 5.50
N VAL A 588 26.38 -5.17 5.63
CA VAL A 588 25.27 -4.99 4.69
C VAL A 588 24.75 -3.54 4.74
N ALA A 589 24.52 -3.01 5.94
CA ALA A 589 24.09 -1.61 6.07
C ALA A 589 25.14 -0.62 5.54
N GLU A 590 26.42 -0.87 5.80
CA GLU A 590 27.54 -0.07 5.24
C GLU A 590 27.57 -0.09 3.71
N GLY A 591 27.27 -1.24 3.09
CA GLY A 591 27.28 -1.43 1.64
C GLY A 591 26.06 -0.85 0.92
N CYS A 592 24.95 -0.61 1.61
CA CYS A 592 23.75 -0.04 1.02
C CYS A 592 23.91 1.44 0.69
N ALA A 593 23.21 1.90 -0.36
CA ALA A 593 23.11 3.31 -0.68
C ALA A 593 22.30 4.08 0.40
N PRO A 594 22.60 5.36 0.64
CA PRO A 594 21.77 6.19 1.52
C PRO A 594 20.32 6.36 1.01
N PRO A 595 19.33 6.42 1.93
CA PRO A 595 19.46 6.29 3.38
C PRO A 595 19.75 4.84 3.79
N LYS A 596 20.80 4.61 4.56
CA LYS A 596 21.23 3.27 4.98
C LYS A 596 20.18 2.61 5.88
N PRO A 597 19.93 1.28 5.79
CA PRO A 597 19.02 0.58 6.69
C PRO A 597 19.50 0.69 8.13
N LEU A 598 18.57 0.72 9.10
CA LEU A 598 18.92 0.67 10.51
C LEU A 598 19.39 -0.73 10.91
N VAL A 599 20.41 -0.83 11.75
CA VAL A 599 20.83 -2.08 12.38
C VAL A 599 20.38 -2.04 13.84
N LEU A 600 19.50 -2.94 14.21
CA LEU A 600 19.03 -3.11 15.59
C LEU A 600 20.11 -3.82 16.43
N PRO A 601 20.06 -3.69 17.77
CA PRO A 601 20.97 -4.41 18.65
C PRO A 601 20.93 -5.92 18.42
N LEU A 602 22.13 -6.56 18.47
CA LEU A 602 22.27 -7.99 18.32
C LEU A 602 21.54 -8.76 19.43
N ILE A 603 20.83 -9.84 19.06
CA ILE A 603 20.36 -10.89 19.97
C ILE A 603 21.43 -11.99 19.98
N PRO A 604 22.28 -12.08 21.02
CA PRO A 604 23.42 -13.01 21.00
C PRO A 604 23.08 -14.44 21.43
N TYR A 605 21.88 -14.70 21.96
CA TYR A 605 21.44 -16.02 22.43
C TYR A 605 20.42 -16.62 21.49
N GLY A 606 20.63 -17.89 21.13
CA GLY A 606 19.81 -18.65 20.21
C GLY A 606 19.35 -20.02 20.73
N VAL A 607 18.85 -20.83 19.82
CA VAL A 607 18.33 -22.20 20.09
C VAL A 607 19.40 -23.23 19.75
N SER A 608 20.18 -23.63 20.73
CA SER A 608 21.33 -24.54 20.57
C SER A 608 21.22 -25.81 21.40
N TYR A 609 20.03 -26.37 21.59
CA TYR A 609 19.77 -27.61 22.34
C TYR A 609 20.61 -28.78 21.86
N HIS A 610 20.94 -28.83 20.57
CA HIS A 610 21.76 -29.87 19.97
C HIS A 610 23.24 -29.78 20.36
N HIS A 611 23.67 -28.66 20.97
CA HIS A 611 25.03 -28.45 21.45
C HIS A 611 25.17 -28.38 22.98
N GLU A 612 24.10 -28.58 23.76
CA GLU A 612 24.09 -28.43 25.23
C GLU A 612 25.02 -29.41 25.97
N ASP A 613 25.43 -30.51 25.34
CA ASP A 613 26.40 -31.45 25.92
C ASP A 613 27.82 -30.88 25.99
N PHE A 614 28.08 -29.74 25.32
CA PHE A 614 29.39 -29.11 25.33
C PHE A 614 29.39 -27.88 26.26
N SER A 615 30.42 -27.81 27.11
CA SER A 615 30.53 -26.73 28.09
C SER A 615 30.61 -25.35 27.44
N GLY A 616 29.86 -24.41 28.00
CA GLY A 616 29.81 -23.02 27.53
C GLY A 616 28.69 -22.74 26.50
N THR A 617 28.04 -23.72 25.98
CA THR A 617 26.79 -23.52 25.18
C THR A 617 25.68 -22.99 26.09
N MET A 618 25.06 -21.87 25.69
CA MET A 618 23.98 -21.21 26.41
C MET A 618 22.78 -21.07 25.48
N SER A 619 21.84 -21.98 25.58
CA SER A 619 20.65 -22.05 24.73
C SER A 619 19.43 -21.44 25.40
N ILE A 620 18.59 -20.79 24.62
CA ILE A 620 17.22 -20.42 25.01
C ILE A 620 16.21 -21.29 24.28
N SER A 621 14.96 -21.31 24.75
CA SER A 621 13.93 -22.12 24.08
C SER A 621 13.46 -21.47 22.76
N PRO A 622 12.98 -22.26 21.77
CA PRO A 622 12.37 -21.73 20.56
C PRO A 622 11.22 -20.76 20.87
N LYS A 623 10.44 -21.05 21.90
CA LYS A 623 9.36 -20.18 22.38
C LYS A 623 9.89 -18.81 22.86
N THR A 624 10.97 -18.80 23.63
CA THR A 624 11.59 -17.57 24.14
C THR A 624 12.15 -16.75 23.00
N LEU A 625 12.88 -17.37 22.07
CA LEU A 625 13.45 -16.67 20.92
C LEU A 625 12.35 -16.11 20.02
N SER A 626 11.33 -16.90 19.66
CA SER A 626 10.23 -16.41 18.84
C SER A 626 9.49 -15.25 19.49
N GLN A 627 9.25 -15.32 20.80
CA GLN A 627 8.55 -14.24 21.52
C GLN A 627 9.40 -12.97 21.59
N LEU A 628 10.70 -13.08 21.85
CA LEU A 628 11.62 -11.95 21.89
C LEU A 628 11.68 -11.22 20.53
N VAL A 629 11.87 -11.98 19.45
CA VAL A 629 11.92 -11.41 18.08
C VAL A 629 10.58 -10.81 17.68
N TYR A 630 9.47 -11.47 18.04
CA TYR A 630 8.12 -10.94 17.83
C TYR A 630 7.91 -9.58 18.52
N GLU A 631 8.25 -9.47 19.81
CA GLU A 631 8.08 -8.22 20.56
C GLU A 631 8.98 -7.09 20.05
N ILE A 632 10.21 -7.40 19.65
CA ILE A 632 11.12 -6.45 18.99
C ILE A 632 10.54 -6.00 17.66
N GLY A 633 10.03 -6.93 16.83
CA GLY A 633 9.42 -6.61 15.55
C GLY A 633 8.16 -5.75 15.67
N MET A 634 7.30 -6.05 16.65
CA MET A 634 6.13 -5.23 16.97
C MET A 634 6.52 -3.83 17.45
N SER A 635 7.62 -3.73 18.22
CA SER A 635 8.16 -2.44 18.66
C SER A 635 8.75 -1.65 17.49
N ALA A 636 9.54 -2.29 16.63
CA ALA A 636 10.09 -1.66 15.43
C ALA A 636 8.99 -1.12 14.51
N ALA A 637 7.93 -1.91 14.31
CA ALA A 637 6.77 -1.48 13.53
C ALA A 637 6.09 -0.23 14.10
N ARG A 638 5.98 -0.14 15.43
CA ARG A 638 5.43 1.06 16.11
C ARG A 638 6.27 2.32 15.85
N HIS A 639 7.56 2.16 15.61
CA HIS A 639 8.48 3.26 15.30
C HIS A 639 8.62 3.54 13.80
N GLY A 640 7.74 2.96 12.96
CA GLY A 640 7.69 3.25 11.53
C GLY A 640 8.53 2.32 10.63
N ILE A 641 9.18 1.30 11.19
CA ILE A 641 9.82 0.26 10.40
C ILE A 641 8.73 -0.57 9.71
N THR A 642 8.74 -0.58 8.40
CA THR A 642 7.79 -1.35 7.58
C THR A 642 8.40 -2.62 7.01
N LYS A 643 9.74 -2.74 7.06
CA LYS A 643 10.48 -3.90 6.56
C LYS A 643 11.54 -4.31 7.59
N LEU A 644 11.43 -5.53 8.09
CA LEU A 644 12.36 -6.09 9.07
C LEU A 644 13.05 -7.33 8.49
N VAL A 645 14.35 -7.24 8.29
CA VAL A 645 15.17 -8.37 7.83
C VAL A 645 15.92 -8.94 9.03
N VAL A 646 15.59 -10.16 9.41
CA VAL A 646 16.29 -10.87 10.47
C VAL A 646 17.53 -11.53 9.85
N ILE A 647 18.71 -11.08 10.25
CA ILE A 647 20.00 -11.65 9.82
C ILE A 647 20.35 -12.76 10.80
N ASN A 648 20.20 -14.00 10.36
CA ASN A 648 20.40 -15.16 11.20
C ASN A 648 21.80 -15.74 11.04
N GLY A 649 22.54 -15.85 12.16
CA GLY A 649 23.87 -16.47 12.20
C GLY A 649 23.88 -17.94 12.63
N HIS A 650 22.70 -18.56 12.91
CA HIS A 650 22.66 -19.91 13.49
C HIS A 650 21.52 -20.77 12.95
N GLY A 651 21.84 -21.94 12.40
CA GLY A 651 20.84 -22.85 11.80
C GLY A 651 19.72 -23.29 12.75
N GLY A 652 20.02 -23.50 14.02
CA GLY A 652 19.04 -23.90 15.03
C GLY A 652 17.97 -22.85 15.33
N ASN A 653 18.18 -21.60 14.99
CA ASN A 653 17.22 -20.51 15.17
C ASN A 653 16.11 -20.50 14.11
N ILE A 654 16.38 -21.06 12.93
CA ILE A 654 15.51 -20.88 11.73
C ILE A 654 14.04 -21.13 12.03
N PRO A 655 13.60 -22.26 12.64
CA PRO A 655 12.18 -22.51 12.88
C PRO A 655 11.52 -21.46 13.80
N ALA A 656 12.25 -21.00 14.82
CA ALA A 656 11.76 -20.01 15.76
C ALA A 656 11.63 -18.63 15.12
N LEU A 657 12.61 -18.25 14.29
CA LEU A 657 12.65 -16.96 13.58
C LEU A 657 11.58 -16.90 12.48
N GLN A 658 11.41 -17.97 11.71
CA GLN A 658 10.35 -18.07 10.69
C GLN A 658 8.97 -17.94 11.32
N PHE A 659 8.74 -18.61 12.45
CA PHE A 659 7.49 -18.49 13.19
C PHE A 659 7.27 -17.03 13.68
N ALA A 660 8.29 -16.40 14.25
CA ALA A 660 8.22 -15.01 14.69
C ALA A 660 7.91 -14.06 13.51
N ALA A 661 8.59 -14.22 12.37
CA ALA A 661 8.36 -13.40 11.17
C ALA A 661 6.92 -13.54 10.66
N GLN A 662 6.36 -14.76 10.63
CA GLN A 662 4.96 -14.98 10.27
C GLN A 662 3.99 -14.24 11.20
N MET A 663 4.25 -14.29 12.51
CA MET A 663 3.42 -13.59 13.50
C MET A 663 3.53 -12.06 13.35
N ILE A 664 4.73 -11.52 13.13
CA ILE A 664 4.96 -10.09 12.89
C ILE A 664 4.21 -9.64 11.63
N ASN A 665 4.34 -10.38 10.53
CA ASN A 665 3.67 -10.08 9.27
C ASN A 665 2.14 -10.05 9.44
N ARG A 666 1.61 -10.97 10.22
CA ARG A 666 0.17 -11.05 10.52
C ARG A 666 -0.30 -9.87 11.38
N ASP A 667 0.44 -9.52 12.43
CA ASP A 667 -0.06 -8.65 13.50
C ASP A 667 0.36 -7.19 13.34
N ALA A 668 1.56 -6.93 12.80
CA ALA A 668 2.07 -5.57 12.58
C ALA A 668 1.81 -5.03 11.17
N HIS A 669 1.36 -5.87 10.24
CA HIS A 669 1.16 -5.50 8.83
C HIS A 669 2.41 -4.87 8.17
N ILE A 670 3.58 -5.36 8.54
CA ILE A 670 4.86 -5.03 7.93
C ILE A 670 5.41 -6.25 7.20
N PHE A 671 6.45 -6.08 6.42
CA PHE A 671 7.19 -7.21 5.84
C PHE A 671 8.33 -7.59 6.79
N SER A 672 8.29 -8.81 7.32
CA SER A 672 9.39 -9.41 8.07
C SER A 672 9.83 -10.70 7.41
N CYS A 673 11.12 -10.87 7.19
CA CYS A 673 11.72 -12.06 6.63
C CYS A 673 12.96 -12.48 7.41
N VAL A 674 13.41 -13.72 7.18
CA VAL A 674 14.59 -14.31 7.81
C VAL A 674 15.58 -14.66 6.72
N GLU A 675 16.78 -14.18 6.84
CA GLU A 675 17.91 -14.60 6.03
C GLU A 675 18.43 -15.94 6.53
N THR A 676 18.55 -16.92 5.65
CA THR A 676 18.91 -18.32 5.99
C THR A 676 20.26 -18.75 5.42
N GLY A 677 20.96 -17.89 4.67
CA GLY A 677 22.22 -18.20 3.98
C GLY A 677 22.08 -18.90 2.63
N GLU A 678 20.90 -19.37 2.28
CA GLU A 678 20.69 -20.18 1.05
C GLU A 678 21.01 -19.43 -0.25
N THR A 679 20.84 -18.11 -0.28
CA THR A 679 21.08 -17.31 -1.48
C THR A 679 22.54 -17.33 -1.92
N SER A 680 23.46 -17.35 -0.95
CA SER A 680 24.91 -17.35 -1.21
C SER A 680 25.53 -18.76 -1.20
N GLU A 681 24.74 -19.78 -0.83
CA GLU A 681 25.22 -21.15 -0.61
C GLU A 681 25.96 -21.73 -1.82
N LYS A 682 25.42 -21.51 -3.03
CA LYS A 682 26.02 -22.02 -4.26
C LYS A 682 27.41 -21.43 -4.50
N ASP A 683 27.54 -20.12 -4.39
CA ASP A 683 28.79 -19.42 -4.67
C ASP A 683 29.86 -19.73 -3.58
N ILE A 684 29.42 -19.92 -2.33
CA ILE A 684 30.26 -20.35 -1.23
C ILE A 684 30.74 -21.80 -1.44
N ALA A 685 29.85 -22.70 -1.92
CA ALA A 685 30.19 -24.08 -2.20
C ALA A 685 31.29 -24.23 -3.28
N GLU A 686 31.38 -23.30 -4.23
CA GLU A 686 32.46 -23.27 -5.23
C GLU A 686 33.85 -22.98 -4.62
N LEU A 687 33.89 -22.33 -3.44
CA LEU A 687 35.12 -22.04 -2.69
C LEU A 687 35.45 -23.13 -1.67
N THR A 688 34.49 -23.99 -1.31
CA THR A 688 34.61 -24.99 -0.25
C THR A 688 35.10 -26.34 -0.81
N GLU A 689 36.17 -26.87 -0.24
CA GLU A 689 36.72 -28.19 -0.61
C GLU A 689 36.10 -29.33 0.19
N THR A 690 35.48 -29.02 1.32
CA THR A 690 34.94 -30.01 2.27
C THR A 690 33.50 -30.41 1.90
N PRO A 691 33.21 -31.67 1.56
CA PRO A 691 31.85 -32.13 1.38
C PRO A 691 31.10 -32.16 2.71
N ASN A 692 29.82 -31.70 2.72
CA ASN A 692 28.98 -31.69 3.93
C ASN A 692 29.63 -30.91 5.08
N ASP A 693 30.14 -29.72 4.79
CA ASP A 693 30.67 -28.79 5.78
C ASP A 693 29.47 -28.08 6.46
N VAL A 694 29.22 -28.41 7.73
CA VAL A 694 27.97 -28.05 8.40
C VAL A 694 28.19 -27.17 9.63
N HIS A 695 29.19 -27.47 10.44
CA HIS A 695 29.43 -26.78 11.72
C HIS A 695 30.87 -26.84 12.14
N ALA A 696 31.41 -25.70 12.56
CA ALA A 696 32.83 -25.53 12.96
C ALA A 696 33.80 -26.10 11.90
N GLY A 697 33.44 -26.07 10.65
CA GLY A 697 34.17 -26.64 9.55
C GLY A 697 34.99 -25.64 8.77
N GLU A 698 35.14 -25.86 7.46
CA GLU A 698 35.92 -25.01 6.57
C GLU A 698 35.37 -23.61 6.43
N VAL A 699 34.02 -23.49 6.28
CA VAL A 699 33.37 -22.19 6.08
C VAL A 699 33.54 -21.29 7.30
N GLU A 700 33.02 -21.72 8.46
CA GLU A 700 33.05 -20.91 9.69
C GLU A 700 34.48 -20.64 10.19
N THR A 701 35.38 -21.59 9.99
CA THR A 701 36.80 -21.36 10.33
C THR A 701 37.43 -20.35 9.38
N SER A 702 37.11 -20.37 8.09
CA SER A 702 37.61 -19.37 7.13
C SER A 702 37.10 -17.96 7.44
N THR A 703 35.78 -17.81 7.70
CA THR A 703 35.17 -16.53 8.03
C THR A 703 35.74 -15.94 9.33
N ALA A 704 35.95 -16.79 10.34
CA ALA A 704 36.62 -16.40 11.59
C ALA A 704 38.08 -15.97 11.38
N LEU A 705 38.84 -16.69 10.53
CA LEU A 705 40.23 -16.30 10.18
C LEU A 705 40.30 -14.95 9.46
N ALA A 706 39.31 -14.61 8.65
CA ALA A 706 39.26 -13.32 7.99
C ALA A 706 39.06 -12.16 8.97
N ASN A 707 38.20 -12.32 9.97
CA ASN A 707 37.77 -11.24 10.85
C ASN A 707 38.41 -11.24 12.23
N ARG A 708 38.64 -12.44 12.84
CA ARG A 708 39.13 -12.59 14.22
C ARG A 708 40.24 -13.65 14.32
N PRO A 709 41.31 -13.60 13.51
CA PRO A 709 42.35 -14.63 13.48
C PRO A 709 43.01 -14.87 14.84
N HIS A 710 43.05 -13.87 15.71
CA HIS A 710 43.63 -13.95 17.06
C HIS A 710 42.81 -14.84 18.02
N LEU A 711 41.51 -15.10 17.73
CA LEU A 711 40.67 -16.00 18.53
C LEU A 711 40.63 -17.44 17.99
N VAL A 712 41.09 -17.69 16.77
CA VAL A 712 41.10 -19.01 16.15
C VAL A 712 42.32 -19.81 16.61
N LYS A 713 42.10 -21.03 17.14
CA LYS A 713 43.15 -21.95 17.65
C LYS A 713 43.33 -23.10 16.64
N LEU A 714 43.92 -22.81 15.49
CA LEU A 714 44.07 -23.79 14.39
C LEU A 714 44.83 -25.05 14.80
N ASP A 715 45.72 -24.95 15.76
CA ASP A 715 46.45 -26.08 16.37
C ASP A 715 45.54 -27.10 17.04
N ARG A 716 44.36 -26.68 17.44
CA ARG A 716 43.30 -27.53 18.05
C ARG A 716 42.24 -28.00 17.06
N ALA A 717 42.26 -27.55 15.82
CA ALA A 717 41.30 -27.89 14.81
C ALA A 717 41.29 -29.41 14.53
N LYS A 718 40.10 -30.01 14.52
CA LYS A 718 39.91 -31.43 14.29
C LYS A 718 38.94 -31.64 13.12
N LYS A 719 39.35 -32.46 12.15
CA LYS A 719 38.48 -32.86 11.05
C LYS A 719 37.51 -33.94 11.53
N PHE A 720 36.22 -33.74 11.28
CA PHE A 720 35.20 -34.77 11.41
C PHE A 720 34.09 -34.55 10.39
N ILE A 721 34.03 -35.46 9.39
CA ILE A 721 32.96 -35.43 8.36
C ILE A 721 32.02 -36.57 8.70
N PRO A 722 30.73 -36.27 9.08
CA PRO A 722 29.76 -37.26 9.46
C PRO A 722 29.41 -38.19 8.28
N ARG A 723 29.18 -39.45 8.56
CA ARG A 723 28.67 -40.44 7.61
C ARG A 723 27.32 -40.91 8.08
N PHE A 724 26.31 -40.78 7.25
CA PHE A 724 24.93 -41.16 7.58
C PHE A 724 24.57 -42.46 6.85
N SER A 725 23.77 -43.31 7.54
CA SER A 725 23.27 -44.57 6.99
C SER A 725 22.28 -44.39 5.84
N SER A 726 21.72 -43.20 5.67
CA SER A 726 20.80 -42.88 4.61
C SER A 726 21.13 -41.51 4.01
N LYS A 727 21.03 -41.39 2.69
CA LYS A 727 21.16 -40.09 1.98
C LYS A 727 20.13 -39.06 2.42
N TYR A 728 19.01 -39.51 2.99
CA TYR A 728 17.95 -38.60 3.47
C TYR A 728 18.21 -38.03 4.86
N LEU A 729 19.20 -38.57 5.60
CA LEU A 729 19.53 -38.18 6.97
C LEU A 729 20.76 -37.26 7.06
N ASN A 730 21.32 -36.85 5.94
CA ASN A 730 22.41 -35.87 5.95
C ASN A 730 21.93 -34.49 6.36
N PHE A 731 22.84 -33.60 6.75
CA PHE A 731 22.52 -32.21 7.13
C PHE A 731 22.69 -31.22 5.95
N SER A 732 22.72 -31.69 4.71
CA SER A 732 22.81 -30.79 3.55
C SER A 732 21.51 -30.06 3.30
N SER A 733 21.59 -28.87 2.70
CA SER A 733 20.45 -28.05 2.33
C SER A 733 19.43 -28.72 1.39
N LYS A 734 19.85 -29.76 0.66
CA LYS A 734 18.97 -30.51 -0.27
C LYS A 734 18.23 -31.67 0.39
N ARG A 735 18.27 -31.78 1.71
CA ARG A 735 17.57 -32.86 2.41
C ARG A 735 16.05 -32.64 2.37
N SER A 736 15.30 -33.72 2.20
CA SER A 736 13.81 -33.68 2.25
C SER A 736 13.25 -34.03 3.62
N VAL A 737 14.11 -34.41 4.58
CA VAL A 737 13.73 -34.82 5.94
C VAL A 737 14.55 -34.01 6.94
N GLU A 738 13.87 -33.30 7.81
CA GLU A 738 14.48 -32.62 8.95
C GLU A 738 14.35 -33.49 10.20
N TRP A 739 15.42 -33.56 10.98
CA TRP A 739 15.44 -34.33 12.20
C TRP A 739 16.41 -33.71 13.19
N TYR A 740 16.23 -34.07 14.46
CA TYR A 740 17.02 -33.55 15.58
C TYR A 740 17.99 -34.61 16.09
N ALA A 741 19.23 -34.18 16.32
CA ALA A 741 20.20 -34.98 17.03
C ALA A 741 21.08 -34.15 17.94
N ARG A 742 21.45 -34.65 19.12
CA ARG A 742 22.51 -34.05 19.94
C ARG A 742 23.85 -34.27 19.26
N VAL A 743 24.61 -33.18 19.02
CA VAL A 743 25.87 -33.25 18.27
C VAL A 743 26.91 -34.10 18.94
N ALA A 744 26.94 -34.18 20.25
CA ALA A 744 27.86 -35.06 21.03
C ALA A 744 27.63 -36.54 20.69
N LYS A 745 26.48 -36.95 20.21
CA LYS A 745 26.24 -38.33 19.74
C LYS A 745 26.78 -38.62 18.36
N ILE A 746 27.09 -37.58 17.60
CA ILE A 746 27.61 -37.65 16.21
C ILE A 746 29.13 -37.41 16.21
N SER A 747 29.56 -36.35 16.90
CA SER A 747 30.94 -35.88 16.94
C SER A 747 31.40 -35.61 18.38
N THR A 748 32.46 -36.24 18.81
CA THR A 748 33.04 -36.04 20.15
C THR A 748 33.77 -34.68 20.26
N THR A 749 34.09 -34.04 19.13
CA THR A 749 34.80 -32.74 19.10
C THR A 749 33.84 -31.60 18.85
N GLY A 750 32.59 -31.86 18.54
CA GLY A 750 31.62 -30.87 18.13
C GLY A 750 31.73 -30.44 16.67
N VAL A 751 32.82 -30.72 15.98
CA VAL A 751 33.04 -30.36 14.57
C VAL A 751 32.21 -31.28 13.64
N LEU A 752 31.57 -30.70 12.64
CA LEU A 752 30.91 -31.41 11.54
C LEU A 752 31.41 -30.82 10.19
N GLY A 753 32.67 -31.12 9.85
CA GLY A 753 33.35 -30.54 8.70
C GLY A 753 34.86 -30.75 8.74
N ASN A 754 35.57 -29.89 7.98
CA ASN A 754 37.06 -29.95 7.95
C ASN A 754 37.70 -28.58 8.07
N PRO A 755 37.88 -28.07 9.29
CA PRO A 755 38.51 -26.76 9.53
C PRO A 755 39.97 -26.66 9.07
N THR A 756 40.65 -27.81 8.77
CA THR A 756 42.05 -27.77 8.29
C THR A 756 42.19 -27.28 6.84
N LYS A 757 41.08 -27.15 6.13
CA LYS A 757 40.99 -26.60 4.78
C LYS A 757 40.70 -25.08 4.79
N ALA A 758 40.42 -24.54 5.94
CA ALA A 758 40.11 -23.12 6.06
C ALA A 758 41.31 -22.22 5.78
N THR A 759 41.09 -21.15 5.09
CA THR A 759 42.09 -20.07 4.91
C THR A 759 41.45 -18.71 5.07
N ARG A 760 42.25 -17.72 5.39
CA ARG A 760 41.80 -16.32 5.52
C ARG A 760 41.26 -15.79 4.19
N GLU A 761 41.94 -16.11 3.08
CA GLU A 761 41.56 -15.65 1.75
C GLU A 761 40.20 -16.22 1.32
N LYS A 762 39.88 -17.47 1.68
CA LYS A 762 38.54 -18.04 1.48
C LYS A 762 37.49 -17.28 2.28
N GLY A 763 37.79 -17.00 3.56
CA GLY A 763 36.91 -16.26 4.43
C GLY A 763 36.58 -14.85 3.94
N GLU A 764 37.62 -14.13 3.44
CA GLU A 764 37.42 -12.80 2.84
C GLU A 764 36.52 -12.86 1.62
N LYS A 765 36.69 -13.85 0.75
CA LYS A 765 35.81 -14.07 -0.44
C LYS A 765 34.38 -14.47 -0.02
N MET A 766 34.23 -15.35 0.95
CA MET A 766 32.91 -15.76 1.46
C MET A 766 32.14 -14.59 2.06
N TRP A 767 32.80 -13.75 2.85
CA TRP A 767 32.19 -12.52 3.35
C TRP A 767 31.77 -11.57 2.22
N ALA A 768 32.63 -11.38 1.22
CA ALA A 768 32.31 -10.53 0.08
C ALA A 768 31.07 -11.02 -0.69
N ILE A 769 30.92 -12.32 -0.87
CA ILE A 769 29.78 -12.96 -1.51
C ILE A 769 28.48 -12.72 -0.69
N MET A 770 28.50 -13.07 0.61
CA MET A 770 27.33 -12.91 1.49
C MET A 770 26.87 -11.45 1.59
N ILE A 771 27.85 -10.54 1.78
CA ILE A 771 27.56 -9.09 1.86
C ILE A 771 26.97 -8.61 0.55
N LYS A 772 27.53 -8.97 -0.60
CA LYS A 772 27.04 -8.55 -1.92
C LYS A 772 25.58 -8.97 -2.13
N HIS A 773 25.26 -10.24 -1.94
CA HIS A 773 23.91 -10.76 -2.14
C HIS A 773 22.89 -10.07 -1.22
N LEU A 774 23.25 -9.86 0.04
CA LEU A 774 22.35 -9.19 0.98
C LEU A 774 22.22 -7.69 0.75
N VAL A 775 23.27 -7.01 0.29
CA VAL A 775 23.18 -5.59 -0.11
C VAL A 775 22.23 -5.45 -1.29
N GLU A 776 22.34 -6.30 -2.31
CA GLU A 776 21.43 -6.31 -3.45
C GLU A 776 19.98 -6.55 -3.00
N PHE A 777 19.74 -7.55 -2.15
CA PHE A 777 18.42 -7.85 -1.61
C PHE A 777 17.83 -6.70 -0.77
N VAL A 778 18.62 -6.12 0.15
CA VAL A 778 18.17 -5.02 1.01
C VAL A 778 17.89 -3.77 0.20
N GLN A 779 18.69 -3.46 -0.82
CA GLN A 779 18.46 -2.34 -1.72
C GLN A 779 17.19 -2.54 -2.57
N ASP A 780 16.91 -3.75 -3.02
CA ASP A 780 15.65 -4.07 -3.68
C ASP A 780 14.47 -3.83 -2.74
N LEU A 781 14.54 -4.34 -1.51
CA LEU A 781 13.51 -4.09 -0.49
C LEU A 781 13.32 -2.62 -0.17
N GLN A 782 14.39 -1.82 -0.10
CA GLN A 782 14.29 -0.37 0.14
C GLN A 782 13.43 0.31 -0.93
N THR A 783 13.49 -0.20 -2.13
CA THR A 783 12.76 0.35 -3.27
C THR A 783 11.33 -0.21 -3.40
N MET A 784 10.98 -1.34 -2.79
CA MET A 784 9.66 -1.99 -2.88
C MET A 784 8.66 -1.38 -1.89
N SER A 785 7.42 -1.19 -2.31
CA SER A 785 6.32 -0.93 -1.40
C SER A 785 5.83 -2.22 -0.73
N LEU A 786 5.16 -2.13 0.42
CA LEU A 786 4.53 -3.31 1.03
C LEU A 786 3.51 -3.96 0.10
N ASP A 787 2.80 -3.15 -0.66
CA ASP A 787 1.80 -3.65 -1.61
C ASP A 787 2.42 -4.47 -2.74
N GLU A 788 3.62 -4.10 -3.19
CA GLU A 788 4.38 -4.89 -4.17
C GLU A 788 4.81 -6.24 -3.62
N ILE A 789 5.21 -6.27 -2.34
CA ILE A 789 5.64 -7.50 -1.68
C ILE A 789 4.47 -8.45 -1.43
N TYR A 790 3.31 -7.91 -0.98
CA TYR A 790 2.17 -8.72 -0.54
C TYR A 790 1.10 -8.96 -1.59
N HIS A 791 1.03 -8.11 -2.60
CA HIS A 791 -0.02 -8.21 -3.62
C HIS A 791 0.53 -8.80 -4.90
N LYS A 792 0.61 -10.14 -4.93
CA LYS A 792 0.82 -10.84 -6.19
C LYS A 792 -0.27 -10.44 -7.17
N ARG A 793 0.18 -9.97 -8.32
CA ARG A 793 -0.64 -9.66 -9.47
C ARG A 793 -0.73 -10.93 -10.30
N PHE A 794 -1.87 -11.58 -10.29
CA PHE A 794 -2.12 -12.75 -11.12
C PHE A 794 -3.02 -12.40 -12.27
#